data_92584d3a717cc01b478761a5eefa8399
#
_entry.id   92584d3a717cc01b478761a5eefa8399
#
_cell.length_a   1.000
_cell.length_b   1.000
_cell.length_c   1.000
_cell.angle_alpha   90.00
_cell.angle_beta   90.00
_cell.angle_gamma   90.00
#
_symmetry.space_group_name_H-M   'P 1'
#
loop_
_entity.id
_entity.type
_entity.pdbx_description
1 polymer ?
#
loop_
_entity_poly.entity_id
_entity_poly.type
_entity_poly.pdbx_seq_one_letter_code
_entity_poly.pdbx_strand_id
1 'polypeptide(L)'
;MFSKLPQRLTAPLGLLSDSEKLAFRSQSGGLQKLAAVRNIPETDNYWNQYVVLFDSASEVFSLITSNDIRRALQDAPENVATLIRVMCSRLFNLISDHTFPAPTSASVSALATSFIKAGTGTAERNTTKEVLNCLRVLQRVLPVVFEVEGGEPGSFEVDVFWKKEEMDDTEAHPAQSETPQFVIEDEEESEDEAKSSALPSSTSPNPKPKKQLPSLGERLFSSIVDLLFCCGFTLPMQIQKDHYKINYVIWEKGIGSMVDPGPNHHYDNNKTEVLRLLLVLLSRQIYVSASSLFSRPSMYTLHLVQKLPRRDVLTILCSLLNTAMNSPQAQPITINSMAGKLPYNHLVFKGEDPRVNLVAICFEVLVVLLDFQSGSARDVVVGSNEQQTSAPTTRTNAFRYFLMKLHRTQDFQFVLSGILGIMEQEVMNMNNILPGARKSTPYIAESIVFFWKMIELNKRFRAYVLDSDQGMDLIAYLLCYKMEIKDKPQQHGICRALSYIVQTLSAEPAFGQRLTYPIKASLPSKFPASGTAADFLINTIYSIVATTSGQLNSLYPALIIALSNCAPYFKNLSITSSTRLVQLFTSFSNPLFLLSDEGHPRLLFFMLEMFNSIILHRLSDNPNLIHGILAAHKTFEDLGTFTLARGLREIRRVQLAREDQAQDLSLDDKRKSRRVSKEEHAPEEKKNLPNKEDGNDNDEVSAVAHMHHSDTDIGTTTTTEPIVSPSEPIPTDRTSEKAKGKMKQRRSSSSLDAGSLERIAATGIGRNGFVPTPEWVASWQQGLPLDTVMLMISELLPKVQEMQNSQKASSASTILDFLGSVTLVDVLPPVPPLSPRRFVWSDASIVWLTSLIWGEIFVRGMTPLGVWNSTNIRLFYVKHSQNQQRQITETVSSVVGGLLGRTNSDTTVSRARA
;
A
#
# COMPACT_ATOMS: atom_id res chain seq x y z
N MET A 1 -9.82 53.68 2.77
CA MET A 1 -11.04 54.09 3.53
C MET A 1 -12.14 53.03 3.49
N PHE A 2 -11.79 51.73 3.67
CA PHE A 2 -12.77 50.60 3.76
C PHE A 2 -12.37 49.56 4.79
N SER A 3 -11.73 49.90 5.90
CA SER A 3 -11.27 48.99 6.92
C SER A 3 -12.14 48.94 8.17
N LYS A 4 -13.39 49.32 8.11
CA LYS A 4 -14.31 49.32 9.26
C LYS A 4 -15.75 48.94 8.89
N LEU A 5 -15.97 47.73 8.35
CA LEU A 5 -17.28 47.09 8.26
C LEU A 5 -17.17 45.59 8.62
N PRO A 6 -18.10 45.03 9.28
CA PRO A 6 -18.41 44.99 10.68
C PRO A 6 -18.13 43.60 11.27
N GLN A 7 -17.05 43.48 12.00
CA GLN A 7 -16.86 42.35 12.93
C GLN A 7 -17.93 42.27 14.04
N ARG A 8 -18.87 43.22 14.07
CA ARG A 8 -19.91 43.28 15.10
C ARG A 8 -21.22 42.59 14.79
N LEU A 9 -21.45 42.09 13.57
CA LEU A 9 -22.70 41.41 13.19
C LEU A 9 -22.62 39.88 13.15
N THR A 10 -21.43 39.29 13.12
CA THR A 10 -21.24 37.83 13.17
C THR A 10 -20.80 37.34 14.55
N ALA A 11 -20.38 38.21 15.43
CA ALA A 11 -19.87 37.88 16.74
C ALA A 11 -20.88 37.25 17.72
N PRO A 12 -22.18 37.59 17.77
CA PRO A 12 -23.08 37.01 18.78
C PRO A 12 -23.43 35.55 18.52
N LEU A 13 -23.62 35.13 17.28
CA LEU A 13 -24.03 33.75 16.96
C LEU A 13 -22.86 32.74 17.04
N GLY A 14 -21.67 33.13 16.63
CA GLY A 14 -20.48 32.29 16.75
C GLY A 14 -20.02 32.10 18.19
N LEU A 15 -20.07 33.13 19.00
CA LEU A 15 -19.67 33.11 20.41
C LEU A 15 -20.62 32.27 21.29
N LEU A 16 -21.92 32.24 20.98
CA LEU A 16 -22.88 31.39 21.70
C LEU A 16 -22.64 29.91 21.39
N SER A 17 -22.42 29.54 20.11
CA SER A 17 -22.08 28.20 19.69
C SER A 17 -20.76 27.69 20.31
N ASP A 18 -19.72 28.52 20.37
CA ASP A 18 -18.44 28.18 21.00
C ASP A 18 -18.56 28.03 22.53
N SER A 19 -19.42 28.81 23.20
CA SER A 19 -19.66 28.66 24.62
C SER A 19 -20.40 27.38 24.98
N GLU A 20 -21.35 26.94 24.15
CA GLU A 20 -22.07 25.68 24.33
C GLU A 20 -21.15 24.47 24.12
N LYS A 21 -20.28 24.52 23.11
CA LYS A 21 -19.26 23.48 22.84
C LYS A 21 -18.25 23.36 23.98
N LEU A 22 -17.80 24.50 24.54
CA LEU A 22 -16.93 24.51 25.71
C LEU A 22 -17.68 24.00 26.97
N ALA A 23 -18.93 24.33 27.14
CA ALA A 23 -19.76 23.82 28.22
C ALA A 23 -19.92 22.30 28.12
N PHE A 24 -20.19 21.79 26.92
CA PHE A 24 -20.27 20.35 26.67
C PHE A 24 -18.96 19.64 27.05
N ARG A 25 -17.80 20.22 26.77
CA ARG A 25 -16.50 19.62 27.10
C ARG A 25 -16.16 19.70 28.60
N SER A 26 -16.44 20.81 29.25
CA SER A 26 -15.92 21.16 30.60
C SER A 26 -16.90 20.96 31.73
N GLN A 27 -18.21 21.07 31.49
CA GLN A 27 -19.23 20.99 32.52
C GLN A 27 -19.64 19.55 32.85
N SER A 28 -20.11 19.34 34.09
CA SER A 28 -20.57 18.02 34.56
C SER A 28 -21.81 17.51 33.84
N GLY A 29 -22.62 18.39 33.24
CA GLY A 29 -23.79 18.06 32.42
C GLY A 29 -23.44 17.71 30.96
N GLY A 30 -22.19 17.88 30.52
CA GLY A 30 -21.72 17.59 29.19
C GLY A 30 -21.08 16.20 29.06
N LEU A 31 -19.96 16.11 28.36
CA LEU A 31 -19.29 14.83 28.07
C LEU A 31 -18.90 14.03 29.33
N GLN A 32 -18.57 14.74 30.43
CA GLN A 32 -18.23 14.10 31.71
C GLN A 32 -19.39 13.25 32.27
N LYS A 33 -20.65 13.63 32.02
CA LYS A 33 -21.85 12.89 32.45
C LYS A 33 -21.85 11.45 31.92
N LEU A 34 -21.26 11.20 30.70
CA LEU A 34 -21.24 9.89 30.07
C LEU A 34 -20.58 8.82 30.95
N ALA A 35 -19.53 9.17 31.69
CA ALA A 35 -18.81 8.27 32.58
C ALA A 35 -19.21 8.42 34.06
N ALA A 36 -19.65 9.61 34.46
CA ALA A 36 -19.90 9.91 35.87
C ALA A 36 -21.29 9.47 36.40
N VAL A 37 -22.28 9.39 35.54
CA VAL A 37 -23.66 8.99 35.88
C VAL A 37 -23.96 7.67 35.21
N ARG A 38 -24.49 6.71 35.95
CA ARG A 38 -24.87 5.40 35.41
C ARG A 38 -26.33 5.38 34.91
N ASN A 39 -26.60 4.51 33.93
CA ASN A 39 -27.95 4.22 33.43
C ASN A 39 -28.73 5.46 33.00
N ILE A 40 -28.16 6.33 32.19
CA ILE A 40 -28.86 7.49 31.62
C ILE A 40 -29.95 6.95 30.66
N PRO A 41 -31.26 7.28 30.90
CA PRO A 41 -32.34 6.80 30.06
C PRO A 41 -32.18 7.23 28.59
N GLU A 42 -32.64 6.42 27.64
CA GLU A 42 -32.62 6.77 26.20
C GLU A 42 -33.43 8.05 25.90
N THR A 43 -34.43 8.35 26.71
CA THR A 43 -35.32 9.53 26.60
C THR A 43 -34.72 10.81 27.17
N ASP A 44 -33.57 10.76 27.87
CA ASP A 44 -32.93 11.94 28.45
C ASP A 44 -32.48 12.94 27.35
N ASN A 45 -32.82 14.21 27.52
CA ASN A 45 -32.42 15.30 26.64
C ASN A 45 -30.90 15.47 26.52
N TYR A 46 -30.15 14.85 27.42
CA TYR A 46 -28.70 14.80 27.39
C TYR A 46 -28.17 14.35 25.99
N TRP A 47 -28.81 13.36 25.38
CA TRP A 47 -28.40 12.79 24.11
C TRP A 47 -28.55 13.73 22.91
N ASN A 48 -29.43 14.74 23.01
CA ASN A 48 -29.64 15.73 21.96
C ASN A 48 -28.38 16.56 21.70
N GLN A 49 -27.52 16.77 22.74
CA GLN A 49 -26.24 17.47 22.56
C GLN A 49 -25.34 16.82 21.51
N TYR A 50 -25.31 15.49 21.44
CA TYR A 50 -24.51 14.76 20.46
C TYR A 50 -25.04 14.91 19.02
N VAL A 51 -26.31 15.21 18.86
CA VAL A 51 -26.97 15.29 17.53
C VAL A 51 -26.91 16.72 16.97
N VAL A 52 -27.05 17.75 17.83
CA VAL A 52 -27.25 19.14 17.39
C VAL A 52 -26.01 20.00 17.45
N LEU A 53 -25.09 19.74 18.41
CA LEU A 53 -24.03 20.65 18.77
C LEU A 53 -22.96 20.89 17.71
N PHE A 54 -22.56 19.84 16.97
CA PHE A 54 -21.38 19.87 16.12
C PHE A 54 -21.69 20.34 14.69
N ASP A 55 -20.79 21.15 14.12
CA ASP A 55 -20.90 21.65 12.74
C ASP A 55 -19.98 20.90 11.77
N SER A 56 -18.93 20.24 12.29
CA SER A 56 -17.94 19.53 11.49
C SER A 56 -17.45 18.22 12.14
N ALA A 57 -16.85 17.35 11.36
CA ALA A 57 -16.21 16.14 11.87
C ALA A 57 -15.05 16.47 12.83
N SER A 58 -14.27 17.51 12.52
CA SER A 58 -13.15 17.95 13.36
C SER A 58 -13.60 18.39 14.75
N GLU A 59 -14.78 18.97 14.88
CA GLU A 59 -15.34 19.33 16.20
C GLU A 59 -15.71 18.09 17.00
N VAL A 60 -16.36 17.11 16.39
CA VAL A 60 -16.67 15.83 17.07
C VAL A 60 -15.39 15.17 17.56
N PHE A 61 -14.37 15.04 16.71
CA PHE A 61 -13.13 14.36 17.08
C PHE A 61 -12.25 15.13 18.07
N SER A 62 -12.35 16.46 18.12
CA SER A 62 -11.64 17.28 19.09
C SER A 62 -12.33 17.32 20.46
N LEU A 63 -13.66 17.38 20.47
CA LEU A 63 -14.44 17.49 21.70
C LEU A 63 -14.67 16.13 22.37
N ILE A 64 -14.80 15.05 21.60
CA ILE A 64 -14.95 13.67 22.10
C ILE A 64 -13.64 12.93 21.86
N THR A 65 -12.80 12.78 22.90
CA THR A 65 -11.54 12.06 22.77
C THR A 65 -11.70 10.54 22.95
N SER A 66 -10.75 9.75 22.42
CA SER A 66 -10.74 8.29 22.65
C SER A 66 -10.66 7.94 24.13
N ASN A 67 -9.98 8.75 24.94
CA ASN A 67 -9.87 8.54 26.39
C ASN A 67 -11.19 8.77 27.11
N ASP A 68 -12.02 9.71 26.68
CA ASP A 68 -13.34 9.93 27.26
C ASP A 68 -14.23 8.70 27.05
N ILE A 69 -14.18 8.11 25.86
CA ILE A 69 -14.94 6.91 25.53
C ILE A 69 -14.38 5.68 26.27
N ARG A 70 -13.04 5.51 26.37
CA ARG A 70 -12.45 4.41 27.18
C ARG A 70 -12.89 4.50 28.62
N ARG A 71 -12.83 5.71 29.19
CA ARG A 71 -13.29 5.93 30.56
C ARG A 71 -14.78 5.59 30.72
N ALA A 72 -15.61 6.02 29.77
CA ALA A 72 -17.03 5.71 29.81
C ALA A 72 -17.29 4.20 29.68
N LEU A 73 -16.52 3.47 28.86
CA LEU A 73 -16.60 2.00 28.73
C LEU A 73 -16.16 1.28 30.01
N GLN A 74 -15.25 1.88 30.80
CA GLN A 74 -14.80 1.33 32.09
C GLN A 74 -15.78 1.63 33.23
N ASP A 75 -16.24 2.88 33.32
CA ASP A 75 -17.02 3.36 34.46
C ASP A 75 -18.54 3.14 34.29
N ALA A 76 -19.06 3.27 33.06
CA ALA A 76 -20.49 3.18 32.73
C ALA A 76 -20.72 2.64 31.30
N PRO A 77 -20.37 1.38 31.00
CA PRO A 77 -20.49 0.78 29.66
C PRO A 77 -21.93 0.82 29.11
N GLU A 78 -22.93 0.74 29.99
CA GLU A 78 -24.35 0.84 29.64
C GLU A 78 -24.69 2.18 28.96
N ASN A 79 -24.03 3.29 29.35
CA ASN A 79 -24.24 4.58 28.73
C ASN A 79 -23.64 4.63 27.31
N VAL A 80 -22.50 3.97 27.09
CA VAL A 80 -21.95 3.88 25.75
C VAL A 80 -22.85 3.05 24.86
N ALA A 81 -23.41 1.95 25.35
CA ALA A 81 -24.41 1.15 24.65
C ALA A 81 -25.68 2.00 24.33
N THR A 82 -26.15 2.79 25.29
CA THR A 82 -27.29 3.71 25.10
C THR A 82 -26.96 4.79 24.07
N LEU A 83 -25.77 5.39 24.13
CA LEU A 83 -25.32 6.38 23.14
C LEU A 83 -25.37 5.77 21.71
N ILE A 84 -24.83 4.56 21.53
CA ILE A 84 -24.86 3.86 20.23
C ILE A 84 -26.30 3.62 19.78
N ARG A 85 -27.17 3.08 20.66
CA ARG A 85 -28.59 2.85 20.35
C ARG A 85 -29.32 4.12 19.99
N VAL A 86 -29.13 5.19 20.77
CA VAL A 86 -29.79 6.50 20.51
C VAL A 86 -29.31 7.08 19.18
N MET A 87 -27.98 7.05 18.86
CA MET A 87 -27.49 7.56 17.59
C MET A 87 -28.06 6.75 16.41
N CYS A 88 -28.10 5.41 16.51
CA CYS A 88 -28.71 4.56 15.49
C CYS A 88 -30.23 4.82 15.36
N SER A 89 -30.98 4.87 16.45
CA SER A 89 -32.42 5.13 16.42
C SER A 89 -32.75 6.51 15.85
N ARG A 90 -31.98 7.54 16.20
CA ARG A 90 -32.12 8.88 15.59
C ARG A 90 -31.85 8.82 14.08
N LEU A 91 -30.80 8.12 13.67
CA LEU A 91 -30.47 7.94 12.26
C LEU A 91 -31.61 7.27 11.50
N PHE A 92 -32.19 6.20 12.04
CA PHE A 92 -33.31 5.47 11.44
C PHE A 92 -34.55 6.38 11.30
N ASN A 93 -34.90 7.12 12.35
CA ASN A 93 -36.05 8.03 12.34
C ASN A 93 -35.84 9.18 11.34
N LEU A 94 -34.62 9.76 11.26
CA LEU A 94 -34.31 10.82 10.30
C LEU A 94 -34.42 10.32 8.86
N ILE A 95 -34.01 9.08 8.59
CA ILE A 95 -34.16 8.46 7.26
C ILE A 95 -35.63 8.20 6.96
N SER A 96 -36.42 7.73 7.93
CA SER A 96 -37.82 7.37 7.71
C SER A 96 -38.72 8.59 7.60
N ASP A 97 -38.62 9.54 8.52
CA ASP A 97 -39.65 10.55 8.76
C ASP A 97 -39.37 11.90 8.07
N HIS A 98 -38.12 12.21 7.73
CA HIS A 98 -37.73 13.51 7.22
C HIS A 98 -37.24 13.48 5.78
N THR A 99 -37.64 14.49 5.01
CA THR A 99 -37.09 14.76 3.68
C THR A 99 -35.88 15.69 3.85
N PHE A 100 -34.84 15.43 3.06
CA PHE A 100 -33.65 16.28 3.07
C PHE A 100 -33.84 17.44 2.11
N PRO A 101 -33.63 18.70 2.53
CA PRO A 101 -33.74 19.84 1.63
C PRO A 101 -32.64 19.78 0.57
N ALA A 102 -33.00 20.12 -0.67
CA ALA A 102 -32.00 20.28 -1.72
C ALA A 102 -30.99 21.36 -1.32
N PRO A 103 -29.67 21.16 -1.58
CA PRO A 103 -28.68 22.19 -1.33
C PRO A 103 -29.02 23.42 -2.17
N THR A 104 -29.48 24.49 -1.52
CA THR A 104 -29.68 25.77 -2.17
C THR A 104 -28.31 26.30 -2.60
N SER A 105 -28.11 26.51 -3.90
CA SER A 105 -26.97 27.26 -4.37
C SER A 105 -26.96 28.59 -3.61
N ALA A 106 -25.83 28.90 -2.95
CA ALA A 106 -25.70 30.12 -2.16
C ALA A 106 -25.80 31.35 -3.06
N SER A 107 -27.02 31.72 -3.44
CA SER A 107 -27.30 33.01 -4.03
C SER A 107 -27.34 34.03 -2.89
N VAL A 108 -26.84 35.23 -3.13
CA VAL A 108 -26.83 36.33 -2.18
C VAL A 108 -28.25 36.64 -1.62
N SER A 109 -29.30 36.25 -2.37
CA SER A 109 -30.70 36.34 -1.98
C SER A 109 -31.09 35.31 -0.91
N ALA A 110 -30.47 34.13 -0.86
CA ALA A 110 -30.74 33.12 0.16
C ALA A 110 -30.16 33.53 1.53
N LEU A 111 -29.03 34.26 1.53
CA LEU A 111 -28.46 34.86 2.73
C LEU A 111 -29.39 35.95 3.28
N ALA A 112 -29.98 36.81 2.45
CA ALA A 112 -30.92 37.84 2.86
C ALA A 112 -32.21 37.27 3.41
N THR A 113 -32.74 36.18 2.84
CA THR A 113 -33.94 35.50 3.36
C THR A 113 -33.69 34.73 4.65
N SER A 114 -32.49 34.22 4.89
CA SER A 114 -32.16 33.60 6.18
C SER A 114 -32.04 34.61 7.30
N PHE A 115 -31.58 35.84 7.00
CA PHE A 115 -31.56 36.94 8.00
C PHE A 115 -32.97 37.45 8.37
N ILE A 116 -33.92 37.40 7.42
CA ILE A 116 -35.32 37.83 7.70
C ILE A 116 -36.08 36.76 8.50
N LYS A 117 -35.80 35.44 8.24
CA LYS A 117 -36.42 34.36 9.00
C LYS A 117 -35.85 34.17 10.40
N ALA A 118 -34.60 34.57 10.66
CA ALA A 118 -33.98 34.49 11.99
C ALA A 118 -34.68 35.39 13.02
N GLY A 119 -35.52 36.33 12.58
CA GLY A 119 -36.33 37.21 13.47
C GLY A 119 -37.65 36.60 13.94
N THR A 120 -38.07 35.43 13.48
CA THR A 120 -39.38 34.83 13.81
C THR A 120 -39.28 33.53 14.62
N GLY A 121 -38.25 33.38 15.45
CA GLY A 121 -38.26 32.50 16.64
C GLY A 121 -38.37 30.99 16.47
N THR A 122 -38.43 30.42 15.25
CA THR A 122 -38.39 28.97 15.03
C THR A 122 -37.17 28.64 14.16
N ALA A 123 -36.06 28.28 14.83
CA ALA A 123 -34.88 27.72 14.14
C ALA A 123 -35.33 26.49 13.34
N GLU A 124 -35.29 26.58 12.01
CA GLU A 124 -35.62 25.48 11.12
C GLU A 124 -34.66 24.33 11.38
N ARG A 125 -35.17 23.18 11.76
CA ARG A 125 -34.39 21.97 12.13
C ARG A 125 -33.57 21.50 10.94
N ASN A 126 -32.26 21.45 11.09
CA ASN A 126 -31.36 20.99 10.02
C ASN A 126 -31.15 19.47 10.08
N THR A 127 -32.01 18.70 9.40
CA THR A 127 -31.97 17.25 9.39
C THR A 127 -30.68 16.68 8.80
N THR A 128 -30.09 17.34 7.80
CA THR A 128 -28.79 16.92 7.23
C THR A 128 -27.66 16.99 8.27
N LYS A 129 -27.60 18.08 9.03
CA LYS A 129 -26.61 18.24 10.13
C LYS A 129 -26.80 17.16 11.19
N GLU A 130 -28.05 16.85 11.57
CA GLU A 130 -28.34 15.85 12.58
C GLU A 130 -27.90 14.44 12.11
N VAL A 131 -28.17 14.04 10.86
CA VAL A 131 -27.68 12.78 10.30
C VAL A 131 -26.15 12.72 10.29
N LEU A 132 -25.49 13.76 9.80
CA LEU A 132 -24.04 13.82 9.76
C LEU A 132 -23.41 13.71 11.17
N ASN A 133 -24.03 14.33 12.19
CA ASN A 133 -23.54 14.23 13.55
C ASN A 133 -23.72 12.82 14.14
N CYS A 134 -24.85 12.16 13.88
CA CYS A 134 -25.05 10.76 14.25
C CYS A 134 -23.95 9.86 13.63
N LEU A 135 -23.67 10.02 12.33
CA LEU A 135 -22.61 9.28 11.65
C LEU A 135 -21.23 9.54 12.28
N ARG A 136 -20.88 10.80 12.54
CA ARG A 136 -19.58 11.22 13.09
C ARG A 136 -19.37 10.76 14.53
N VAL A 137 -20.42 10.80 15.36
CA VAL A 137 -20.36 10.29 16.74
C VAL A 137 -20.11 8.79 16.72
N LEU A 138 -20.82 8.03 15.88
CA LEU A 138 -20.56 6.59 15.69
C LEU A 138 -19.14 6.33 15.18
N GLN A 139 -18.64 7.09 14.19
CA GLN A 139 -17.26 7.00 13.71
C GLN A 139 -16.22 7.22 14.83
N ARG A 140 -16.54 8.04 15.83
CA ARG A 140 -15.64 8.30 16.95
C ARG A 140 -15.69 7.25 18.04
N VAL A 141 -16.88 6.73 18.34
CA VAL A 141 -17.11 5.79 19.43
C VAL A 141 -16.68 4.36 19.06
N LEU A 142 -17.04 3.89 17.87
CA LEU A 142 -16.85 2.49 17.46
C LEU A 142 -15.39 2.01 17.47
N PRO A 143 -14.39 2.77 16.99
CA PRO A 143 -13.00 2.34 17.03
C PRO A 143 -12.50 2.06 18.46
N VAL A 144 -12.99 2.81 19.43
CA VAL A 144 -12.61 2.62 20.85
C VAL A 144 -13.32 1.39 21.43
N VAL A 145 -14.58 1.15 21.06
CA VAL A 145 -15.30 -0.08 21.42
C VAL A 145 -14.53 -1.30 20.88
N PHE A 146 -14.14 -1.30 19.61
CA PHE A 146 -13.39 -2.39 18.99
C PHE A 146 -12.03 -2.61 19.63
N GLU A 147 -11.36 -1.53 20.07
CA GLU A 147 -10.08 -1.63 20.79
C GLU A 147 -10.23 -2.32 22.15
N VAL A 148 -11.24 -1.91 22.94
CA VAL A 148 -11.47 -2.43 24.30
C VAL A 148 -11.90 -3.90 24.25
N GLU A 149 -12.80 -4.26 23.36
CA GLU A 149 -13.25 -5.64 23.13
C GLU A 149 -12.12 -6.55 22.63
N GLY A 150 -11.12 -5.98 22.01
CA GLY A 150 -9.91 -6.70 21.59
C GLY A 150 -10.17 -7.87 20.66
N GLY A 151 -9.35 -8.91 20.79
CA GLY A 151 -9.41 -10.12 19.95
C GLY A 151 -10.44 -11.16 20.40
N GLU A 152 -11.09 -11.00 21.54
CA GLU A 152 -12.17 -11.89 21.98
C GLU A 152 -13.52 -11.28 21.59
N PRO A 153 -14.48 -12.09 21.10
CA PRO A 153 -15.84 -11.59 20.94
C PRO A 153 -16.37 -11.23 22.34
N GLY A 154 -16.27 -9.94 22.69
CA GLY A 154 -16.78 -9.43 23.95
C GLY A 154 -18.29 -9.51 23.97
N SER A 155 -18.87 -9.68 25.15
CA SER A 155 -20.30 -9.67 25.35
C SER A 155 -20.93 -8.34 24.91
N PHE A 156 -20.25 -7.23 25.13
CA PHE A 156 -20.74 -5.89 24.83
C PHE A 156 -21.05 -5.68 23.34
N GLU A 157 -20.13 -6.01 22.45
CA GLU A 157 -20.30 -5.86 21.00
C GLU A 157 -21.44 -6.75 20.47
N VAL A 158 -21.48 -8.01 20.93
CA VAL A 158 -22.52 -8.96 20.54
C VAL A 158 -23.88 -8.53 21.11
N ASP A 159 -23.94 -8.14 22.38
CA ASP A 159 -25.17 -7.72 23.03
C ASP A 159 -25.76 -6.44 22.43
N VAL A 160 -24.92 -5.48 22.04
CA VAL A 160 -25.39 -4.21 21.47
C VAL A 160 -25.80 -4.35 19.99
N PHE A 161 -24.99 -5.05 19.18
CA PHE A 161 -25.19 -5.02 17.71
C PHE A 161 -25.84 -6.27 17.13
N TRP A 162 -25.61 -7.47 17.71
CA TRP A 162 -25.96 -8.72 17.05
C TRP A 162 -27.02 -9.55 17.77
N LYS A 163 -27.40 -9.16 18.99
CA LYS A 163 -28.51 -9.80 19.71
C LYS A 163 -29.81 -9.55 18.97
N LYS A 164 -30.56 -10.61 18.69
CA LYS A 164 -31.89 -10.57 18.09
C LYS A 164 -32.95 -10.68 19.16
N GLU A 165 -33.99 -9.90 19.05
CA GLU A 165 -35.17 -9.96 19.89
C GLU A 165 -36.21 -10.89 19.27
N GLU A 166 -36.80 -11.77 20.06
CA GLU A 166 -37.90 -12.61 19.65
C GLU A 166 -39.22 -11.89 19.84
N MET A 167 -40.08 -11.82 18.82
CA MET A 167 -41.44 -11.31 19.00
C MET A 167 -42.28 -12.39 19.68
N ASP A 168 -42.88 -12.09 20.82
CA ASP A 168 -43.98 -12.87 21.37
C ASP A 168 -45.24 -12.59 20.54
N ASP A 169 -45.86 -13.64 20.03
CA ASP A 169 -47.01 -13.59 19.11
C ASP A 169 -48.32 -13.05 19.74
N THR A 170 -48.21 -12.29 20.87
CA THR A 170 -49.39 -11.84 21.65
C THR A 170 -50.04 -10.54 21.16
N GLU A 171 -49.48 -9.82 20.20
CA GLU A 171 -50.05 -8.56 19.64
C GLU A 171 -50.10 -8.53 18.09
N ALA A 172 -50.65 -9.55 17.43
CA ALA A 172 -50.92 -9.44 16.03
C ALA A 172 -52.35 -8.97 15.78
N HIS A 173 -52.57 -7.65 15.67
CA HIS A 173 -53.74 -7.15 14.92
C HIS A 173 -53.56 -7.53 13.46
N PRO A 174 -54.59 -8.08 12.81
CA PRO A 174 -54.53 -8.44 11.41
C PRO A 174 -54.64 -7.18 10.54
N ALA A 175 -53.49 -6.62 10.17
CA ALA A 175 -53.44 -5.67 9.07
C ALA A 175 -53.38 -6.47 7.76
N GLN A 176 -54.51 -6.52 7.04
CA GLN A 176 -54.58 -6.93 5.67
C GLN A 176 -53.65 -6.07 4.83
N SER A 177 -52.59 -6.64 4.33
CA SER A 177 -51.87 -6.13 3.16
C SER A 177 -51.71 -7.27 2.16
N GLU A 178 -52.64 -7.29 1.24
CA GLU A 178 -52.48 -8.05 -0.01
C GLU A 178 -51.34 -7.38 -0.81
N THR A 179 -50.16 -7.90 -0.73
CA THR A 179 -49.12 -7.64 -1.72
C THR A 179 -49.05 -8.83 -2.67
N PRO A 180 -49.22 -8.65 -3.98
CA PRO A 180 -49.07 -9.74 -4.93
C PRO A 180 -47.64 -10.21 -4.96
N GLN A 181 -47.44 -11.45 -4.54
CA GLN A 181 -46.15 -12.12 -4.56
C GLN A 181 -45.88 -12.59 -5.99
N PHE A 182 -45.24 -11.74 -6.79
CA PHE A 182 -44.66 -12.16 -8.05
C PHE A 182 -43.35 -12.89 -7.73
N VAL A 183 -43.38 -14.20 -7.73
CA VAL A 183 -42.20 -15.07 -7.75
C VAL A 183 -41.79 -15.14 -9.21
N ILE A 184 -40.73 -14.46 -9.58
CA ILE A 184 -40.00 -14.74 -10.81
C ILE A 184 -39.13 -15.95 -10.49
N GLU A 185 -39.56 -17.11 -10.94
CA GLU A 185 -38.69 -18.30 -10.98
C GLU A 185 -37.67 -18.07 -12.11
N ASP A 186 -36.46 -17.69 -11.76
CA ASP A 186 -35.34 -17.79 -12.67
C ASP A 186 -34.92 -19.27 -12.75
N GLU A 187 -35.42 -19.94 -13.78
CA GLU A 187 -34.84 -21.21 -14.22
C GLU A 187 -33.45 -20.95 -14.79
N GLU A 188 -32.40 -21.21 -14.01
CA GLU A 188 -31.11 -21.65 -14.57
C GLU A 188 -30.24 -22.27 -13.45
N GLU A 189 -29.94 -23.55 -13.69
CA GLU A 189 -28.85 -24.37 -13.11
C GLU A 189 -29.03 -24.85 -11.65
N SER A 190 -29.76 -25.95 -11.50
CA SER A 190 -29.51 -26.94 -10.47
C SER A 190 -29.38 -28.33 -11.12
N GLU A 191 -28.22 -28.68 -11.58
CA GLU A 191 -27.80 -30.09 -11.72
C GLU A 191 -27.11 -30.51 -10.43
N ASP A 192 -27.48 -31.70 -9.96
CA ASP A 192 -26.93 -32.46 -8.85
C ASP A 192 -27.47 -32.19 -7.42
N GLU A 193 -28.67 -32.69 -7.15
CA GLU A 193 -28.95 -33.39 -5.88
C GLU A 193 -29.73 -34.68 -6.10
N ALA A 194 -29.06 -35.76 -5.79
CA ALA A 194 -29.51 -37.13 -5.87
C ALA A 194 -30.74 -37.36 -4.98
N LYS A 195 -31.76 -37.99 -5.59
CA LYS A 195 -32.94 -38.55 -4.95
C LYS A 195 -32.57 -39.49 -3.82
N SER A 196 -32.97 -39.16 -2.58
CA SER A 196 -33.23 -40.17 -1.57
C SER A 196 -34.68 -40.07 -1.14
N SER A 197 -35.44 -41.06 -1.58
CA SER A 197 -36.78 -41.34 -1.14
C SER A 197 -36.78 -41.82 0.31
N ALA A 198 -37.47 -41.11 1.20
CA ALA A 198 -37.85 -41.63 2.52
C ALA A 198 -39.33 -41.25 2.77
N LEU A 199 -40.06 -42.28 3.14
CA LEU A 199 -41.49 -42.36 3.49
C LEU A 199 -41.90 -41.39 4.62
N PRO A 200 -43.19 -41.00 4.69
CA PRO A 200 -43.70 -40.11 5.73
C PRO A 200 -43.95 -40.86 7.05
N SER A 201 -43.31 -40.44 8.12
CA SER A 201 -43.70 -40.87 9.47
C SER A 201 -44.05 -39.63 10.32
N SER A 202 -45.38 -39.67 10.68
CA SER A 202 -46.01 -39.14 11.92
C SER A 202 -45.60 -37.80 12.51
N THR A 203 -46.50 -36.84 12.29
CA THR A 203 -46.99 -35.75 13.17
C THR A 203 -46.42 -35.68 14.59
N SER A 204 -45.58 -34.68 14.79
CA SER A 204 -45.55 -33.85 15.98
C SER A 204 -45.65 -32.41 15.57
N PRO A 205 -46.34 -31.49 16.28
CA PRO A 205 -46.43 -30.08 15.88
C PRO A 205 -45.08 -29.44 16.19
N ASN A 206 -44.24 -29.23 15.13
CA ASN A 206 -43.07 -28.38 15.22
C ASN A 206 -43.56 -26.99 15.61
N PRO A 207 -43.01 -26.37 16.67
CA PRO A 207 -43.28 -24.98 17.00
C PRO A 207 -42.89 -24.14 15.78
N LYS A 208 -43.85 -23.35 15.27
CA LYS A 208 -43.59 -22.38 14.19
C LYS A 208 -42.37 -21.55 14.58
N PRO A 209 -41.38 -21.34 13.69
CA PRO A 209 -40.21 -20.52 13.99
C PRO A 209 -40.68 -19.11 14.39
N LYS A 210 -40.39 -18.71 15.61
CA LYS A 210 -40.70 -17.37 16.10
C LYS A 210 -40.04 -16.34 15.17
N LYS A 211 -40.78 -15.31 14.79
CA LYS A 211 -40.28 -14.25 13.93
C LYS A 211 -39.27 -13.41 14.72
N GLN A 212 -38.01 -13.47 14.32
CA GLN A 212 -36.94 -12.69 14.94
C GLN A 212 -36.88 -11.30 14.29
N LEU A 213 -36.77 -10.25 15.13
CA LEU A 213 -36.51 -8.90 14.66
C LEU A 213 -35.05 -8.76 14.21
N PRO A 214 -34.79 -7.94 13.16
CA PRO A 214 -33.43 -7.69 12.73
C PRO A 214 -32.63 -7.00 13.85
N SER A 215 -31.40 -7.43 14.05
CA SER A 215 -30.49 -6.87 15.04
C SER A 215 -30.14 -5.40 14.74
N LEU A 216 -29.64 -4.65 15.75
CA LEU A 216 -29.21 -3.26 15.57
C LEU A 216 -28.16 -3.14 14.45
N GLY A 217 -27.20 -4.09 14.37
CA GLY A 217 -26.18 -4.12 13.33
C GLY A 217 -26.76 -4.31 11.93
N GLU A 218 -27.70 -5.24 11.77
CA GLU A 218 -28.40 -5.45 10.49
C GLU A 218 -29.17 -4.21 10.05
N ARG A 219 -29.88 -3.54 10.97
CA ARG A 219 -30.61 -2.28 10.73
C ARG A 219 -29.67 -1.13 10.39
N LEU A 220 -28.52 -1.04 11.06
CA LEU A 220 -27.49 -0.03 10.77
C LEU A 220 -26.93 -0.18 9.37
N PHE A 221 -26.62 -1.42 8.92
CA PHE A 221 -26.17 -1.67 7.55
C PHE A 221 -27.24 -1.32 6.51
N SER A 222 -28.51 -1.69 6.74
CA SER A 222 -29.60 -1.27 5.86
C SER A 222 -29.66 0.26 5.75
N SER A 223 -29.58 0.96 6.87
CA SER A 223 -29.62 2.43 6.90
C SER A 223 -28.40 3.08 6.23
N ILE A 224 -27.19 2.51 6.35
CA ILE A 224 -26.01 2.98 5.63
C ILE A 224 -26.22 2.85 4.13
N VAL A 225 -26.73 1.69 3.69
CA VAL A 225 -27.03 1.44 2.26
C VAL A 225 -28.11 2.41 1.77
N ASP A 226 -29.19 2.59 2.52
CA ASP A 226 -30.26 3.56 2.20
C ASP A 226 -29.72 5.00 2.08
N LEU A 227 -28.86 5.42 2.99
CA LEU A 227 -28.23 6.74 2.95
C LEU A 227 -27.35 6.96 1.71
N LEU A 228 -26.65 5.91 1.23
CA LEU A 228 -25.84 6.00 0.00
C LEU A 228 -26.69 6.28 -1.25
N PHE A 229 -28.00 5.99 -1.19
CA PHE A 229 -28.95 6.13 -2.28
C PHE A 229 -30.14 7.05 -1.95
N CYS A 230 -29.95 7.96 -0.99
CA CYS A 230 -30.99 8.87 -0.53
C CYS A 230 -31.02 10.18 -1.31
N CYS A 231 -32.14 10.46 -1.97
CA CYS A 231 -32.36 11.72 -2.67
C CYS A 231 -32.40 12.91 -1.72
N GLY A 232 -31.76 14.00 -2.08
CA GLY A 232 -31.58 15.19 -1.27
C GLY A 232 -30.40 15.10 -0.28
N PHE A 233 -29.92 13.90 0.06
CA PHE A 233 -28.80 13.71 0.96
C PHE A 233 -27.49 13.32 0.23
N THR A 234 -27.50 12.22 -0.51
CA THR A 234 -26.35 11.72 -1.29
C THR A 234 -26.61 11.73 -2.79
N LEU A 235 -27.86 11.79 -3.20
CA LEU A 235 -28.28 11.87 -4.59
C LEU A 235 -29.07 13.17 -4.84
N PRO A 236 -29.00 13.71 -6.09
CA PRO A 236 -29.84 14.83 -6.48
C PRO A 236 -31.34 14.49 -6.42
N MET A 237 -32.17 15.47 -6.03
CA MET A 237 -33.63 15.30 -5.98
C MET A 237 -34.23 14.96 -7.33
N GLN A 238 -33.61 15.35 -8.45
CA GLN A 238 -34.07 15.07 -9.80
C GLN A 238 -34.08 13.57 -10.16
N ILE A 239 -33.32 12.75 -9.39
CA ILE A 239 -33.28 11.28 -9.58
C ILE A 239 -34.44 10.60 -8.89
N GLN A 240 -35.15 11.29 -8.01
CA GLN A 240 -36.27 10.73 -7.26
C GLN A 240 -37.34 10.21 -8.23
N LYS A 241 -37.70 8.93 -8.06
CA LYS A 241 -38.81 8.27 -8.82
C LYS A 241 -39.95 7.95 -7.86
N ASP A 242 -41.17 8.10 -8.34
CA ASP A 242 -42.40 7.64 -7.66
C ASP A 242 -42.50 8.06 -6.17
N HIS A 243 -42.07 9.25 -5.85
CA HIS A 243 -42.04 9.81 -4.48
C HIS A 243 -41.18 9.06 -3.45
N TYR A 244 -40.47 7.99 -3.85
CA TYR A 244 -39.56 7.30 -2.97
C TYR A 244 -38.23 8.07 -2.82
N LYS A 245 -37.85 8.37 -1.60
CA LYS A 245 -36.57 9.09 -1.35
C LYS A 245 -35.36 8.18 -1.47
N ILE A 246 -35.48 6.87 -1.32
CA ILE A 246 -34.40 5.89 -1.51
C ILE A 246 -34.48 5.34 -2.92
N ASN A 247 -33.45 5.62 -3.72
CA ASN A 247 -33.39 5.19 -5.12
C ASN A 247 -32.05 4.51 -5.38
N TYR A 248 -32.06 3.20 -5.50
CA TYR A 248 -30.85 2.41 -5.79
C TYR A 248 -30.41 2.60 -7.24
N VAL A 249 -29.72 3.71 -7.49
CA VAL A 249 -29.19 4.10 -8.80
C VAL A 249 -27.67 4.21 -8.70
N ILE A 250 -26.96 3.61 -9.66
CA ILE A 250 -25.51 3.73 -9.77
C ILE A 250 -25.17 5.22 -9.94
N TRP A 251 -24.24 5.73 -9.12
CA TRP A 251 -24.00 7.16 -8.93
C TRP A 251 -23.54 7.91 -10.18
N GLU A 252 -22.74 7.26 -11.00
CA GLU A 252 -22.06 7.90 -12.12
C GLU A 252 -22.06 6.99 -13.35
N LYS A 253 -21.81 7.59 -14.51
CA LYS A 253 -21.61 6.90 -15.77
C LYS A 253 -20.41 5.93 -15.69
N GLY A 254 -20.58 4.74 -16.28
CA GLY A 254 -19.54 3.70 -16.31
C GLY A 254 -20.17 2.31 -16.37
N ILE A 255 -19.68 1.40 -15.55
CA ILE A 255 -20.20 0.03 -15.47
C ILE A 255 -21.67 0.05 -15.05
N GLY A 256 -22.54 -0.48 -15.89
CA GLY A 256 -23.96 -0.62 -15.59
C GLY A 256 -24.79 0.68 -15.58
N SER A 257 -24.20 1.85 -15.85
CA SER A 257 -24.89 3.14 -15.84
C SER A 257 -24.44 4.08 -16.94
N MET A 258 -25.41 4.78 -17.52
CA MET A 258 -25.19 5.91 -18.44
C MET A 258 -25.51 7.27 -17.79
N VAL A 259 -25.97 7.26 -16.54
CA VAL A 259 -26.36 8.47 -15.80
C VAL A 259 -25.12 9.20 -15.31
N ASP A 260 -25.05 10.48 -15.56
CA ASP A 260 -23.98 11.35 -15.06
C ASP A 260 -24.61 12.62 -14.47
N PRO A 261 -24.87 12.65 -13.16
CA PRO A 261 -25.44 13.82 -12.50
C PRO A 261 -24.42 14.96 -12.33
N GLY A 262 -23.17 14.72 -12.69
CA GLY A 262 -22.06 15.63 -12.46
C GLY A 262 -21.59 15.68 -10.99
N PRO A 263 -20.40 16.20 -10.74
CA PRO A 263 -19.85 16.33 -9.40
C PRO A 263 -20.61 17.42 -8.61
N ASN A 264 -20.98 17.10 -7.37
CA ASN A 264 -21.57 18.05 -6.45
C ASN A 264 -20.94 17.91 -5.07
N HIS A 265 -20.20 18.94 -4.66
CA HIS A 265 -19.43 18.93 -3.42
C HIS A 265 -20.23 18.58 -2.17
N HIS A 266 -21.51 19.00 -2.11
CA HIS A 266 -22.38 18.69 -0.98
C HIS A 266 -22.71 17.20 -0.90
N TYR A 267 -23.14 16.60 -2.00
CA TYR A 267 -23.44 15.16 -2.07
C TYR A 267 -22.18 14.31 -1.93
N ASP A 268 -21.07 14.74 -2.49
CA ASP A 268 -19.78 14.07 -2.37
C ASP A 268 -19.28 14.04 -0.92
N ASN A 269 -19.43 15.14 -0.17
CA ASN A 269 -19.13 15.17 1.27
C ASN A 269 -20.03 14.21 2.05
N ASN A 270 -21.33 14.21 1.79
CA ASN A 270 -22.26 13.33 2.50
C ASN A 270 -21.99 11.85 2.21
N LYS A 271 -21.74 11.49 0.94
CA LYS A 271 -21.29 10.13 0.58
C LYS A 271 -20.01 9.73 1.31
N THR A 272 -19.04 10.65 1.38
CA THR A 272 -17.78 10.42 2.10
C THR A 272 -18.02 10.13 3.58
N GLU A 273 -18.90 10.85 4.25
CA GLU A 273 -19.21 10.61 5.66
C GLU A 273 -19.92 9.27 5.89
N VAL A 274 -20.85 8.88 4.98
CA VAL A 274 -21.50 7.57 5.06
C VAL A 274 -20.50 6.43 4.81
N LEU A 275 -19.67 6.54 3.77
CA LEU A 275 -18.63 5.55 3.47
C LEU A 275 -17.57 5.47 4.57
N ARG A 276 -17.29 6.59 5.25
CA ARG A 276 -16.36 6.60 6.39
C ARG A 276 -16.91 5.81 7.56
N LEU A 277 -18.22 5.91 7.86
CA LEU A 277 -18.83 5.05 8.88
C LEU A 277 -18.78 3.58 8.45
N LEU A 278 -19.07 3.28 7.18
CA LEU A 278 -18.93 1.92 6.65
C LEU A 278 -17.50 1.39 6.83
N LEU A 279 -16.49 2.17 6.47
CA LEU A 279 -15.08 1.81 6.63
C LEU A 279 -14.70 1.59 8.10
N VAL A 280 -15.27 2.39 9.02
CA VAL A 280 -15.09 2.20 10.48
C VAL A 280 -15.66 0.85 10.92
N LEU A 281 -16.84 0.46 10.47
CA LEU A 281 -17.40 -0.87 10.79
C LEU A 281 -16.52 -2.01 10.23
N LEU A 282 -16.02 -1.86 8.99
CA LEU A 282 -15.09 -2.83 8.39
C LEU A 282 -13.75 -2.88 9.13
N SER A 283 -13.34 -1.79 9.77
CA SER A 283 -12.07 -1.70 10.52
C SER A 283 -12.02 -2.57 11.77
N ARG A 284 -13.13 -3.22 12.18
CA ARG A 284 -13.12 -4.23 13.25
C ARG A 284 -12.00 -5.26 13.05
N GLN A 285 -11.65 -5.55 11.81
CA GLN A 285 -10.62 -6.50 11.42
C GLN A 285 -9.20 -6.11 11.89
N ILE A 286 -8.89 -4.81 12.05
CA ILE A 286 -7.55 -4.38 12.50
C ILE A 286 -7.31 -4.57 14.00
N TYR A 287 -8.37 -4.81 14.77
CA TYR A 287 -8.31 -5.05 16.22
C TYR A 287 -8.13 -6.53 16.57
N VAL A 288 -8.05 -7.40 15.56
CA VAL A 288 -7.74 -8.83 15.68
C VAL A 288 -6.26 -9.06 15.38
N SER A 289 -5.60 -9.98 16.06
CA SER A 289 -4.20 -10.33 15.80
C SER A 289 -4.03 -10.98 14.43
N ALA A 290 -2.87 -10.80 13.79
CA ALA A 290 -2.56 -11.41 12.51
C ALA A 290 -2.73 -12.94 12.50
N SER A 291 -2.39 -13.60 13.61
CA SER A 291 -2.55 -15.05 13.77
C SER A 291 -4.02 -15.51 13.85
N SER A 292 -4.92 -14.63 14.27
CA SER A 292 -6.35 -14.92 14.40
C SER A 292 -7.21 -14.38 13.26
N LEU A 293 -6.59 -13.78 12.22
CA LEU A 293 -7.29 -13.11 11.15
C LEU A 293 -8.33 -13.99 10.44
N PHE A 294 -7.99 -15.26 10.20
CA PHE A 294 -8.86 -16.20 9.51
C PHE A 294 -9.91 -16.86 10.42
N SER A 295 -9.58 -17.07 11.68
CA SER A 295 -10.44 -17.76 12.63
C SER A 295 -11.45 -16.84 13.33
N ARG A 296 -11.18 -15.53 13.36
CA ARG A 296 -12.02 -14.51 14.01
C ARG A 296 -12.45 -13.44 13.02
N PRO A 297 -13.40 -13.74 12.11
CA PRO A 297 -13.86 -12.81 11.11
C PRO A 297 -14.65 -11.65 11.74
N SER A 298 -14.57 -10.49 11.12
CA SER A 298 -15.45 -9.37 11.45
C SER A 298 -16.89 -9.69 11.08
N MET A 299 -17.80 -9.72 12.06
CA MET A 299 -19.23 -9.93 11.83
C MET A 299 -19.83 -8.85 10.92
N TYR A 300 -19.36 -7.61 11.05
CA TYR A 300 -19.76 -6.49 10.20
C TYR A 300 -19.42 -6.75 8.73
N THR A 301 -18.18 -7.17 8.46
CA THR A 301 -17.74 -7.45 7.10
C THR A 301 -18.41 -8.70 6.53
N LEU A 302 -18.57 -9.77 7.35
CA LEU A 302 -19.32 -10.96 6.94
C LEU A 302 -20.75 -10.62 6.54
N HIS A 303 -21.46 -9.81 7.33
CA HIS A 303 -22.82 -9.38 7.01
C HIS A 303 -22.87 -8.67 5.65
N LEU A 304 -21.96 -7.71 5.43
CA LEU A 304 -21.93 -6.92 4.19
C LEU A 304 -21.63 -7.79 2.96
N VAL A 305 -20.66 -8.73 3.05
CA VAL A 305 -20.25 -9.52 1.88
C VAL A 305 -21.13 -10.74 1.59
N GLN A 306 -21.95 -11.21 2.57
CA GLN A 306 -22.72 -12.45 2.46
C GLN A 306 -24.22 -12.27 2.54
N LYS A 307 -24.72 -11.23 3.24
CA LYS A 307 -26.16 -11.10 3.57
C LYS A 307 -26.89 -10.02 2.77
N LEU A 308 -26.17 -9.07 2.17
CA LEU A 308 -26.82 -8.06 1.35
C LEU A 308 -27.49 -8.68 0.10
N PRO A 309 -28.67 -8.15 -0.32
CA PRO A 309 -29.29 -8.53 -1.58
C PRO A 309 -28.34 -8.33 -2.78
N ARG A 310 -28.40 -9.24 -3.75
CA ARG A 310 -27.54 -9.19 -4.96
C ARG A 310 -27.61 -7.84 -5.68
N ARG A 311 -28.82 -7.27 -5.79
CA ARG A 311 -29.04 -5.97 -6.42
C ARG A 311 -28.26 -4.86 -5.71
N ASP A 312 -28.28 -4.83 -4.38
CA ASP A 312 -27.65 -3.80 -3.59
C ASP A 312 -26.12 -3.92 -3.66
N VAL A 313 -25.59 -5.16 -3.59
CA VAL A 313 -24.15 -5.43 -3.81
C VAL A 313 -23.69 -4.92 -5.18
N LEU A 314 -24.43 -5.20 -6.25
CA LEU A 314 -24.09 -4.73 -7.60
C LEU A 314 -24.15 -3.21 -7.71
N THR A 315 -25.19 -2.59 -7.15
CA THR A 315 -25.35 -1.13 -7.20
C THR A 315 -24.22 -0.42 -6.42
N ILE A 316 -23.87 -0.93 -5.24
CA ILE A 316 -22.75 -0.41 -4.45
C ILE A 316 -21.45 -0.62 -5.21
N LEU A 317 -21.14 -1.83 -5.68
CA LEU A 317 -19.92 -2.15 -6.40
C LEU A 317 -19.72 -1.25 -7.62
N CYS A 318 -20.76 -1.13 -8.47
CA CYS A 318 -20.69 -0.29 -9.67
C CYS A 318 -20.59 1.21 -9.31
N SER A 319 -21.28 1.67 -8.25
CA SER A 319 -21.17 3.07 -7.81
C SER A 319 -19.75 3.40 -7.34
N LEU A 320 -19.15 2.55 -6.51
CA LEU A 320 -17.78 2.73 -6.05
C LEU A 320 -16.78 2.67 -7.21
N LEU A 321 -16.93 1.69 -8.11
CA LEU A 321 -16.05 1.54 -9.28
C LEU A 321 -16.14 2.75 -10.22
N ASN A 322 -17.36 3.20 -10.54
CA ASN A 322 -17.53 4.31 -11.47
C ASN A 322 -16.96 5.60 -10.89
N THR A 323 -17.21 5.88 -9.62
CA THR A 323 -16.64 7.06 -8.94
C THR A 323 -15.12 7.01 -8.90
N ALA A 324 -14.53 5.86 -8.61
CA ALA A 324 -13.08 5.67 -8.58
C ALA A 324 -12.44 5.83 -9.97
N MET A 325 -13.03 5.23 -11.01
CA MET A 325 -12.48 5.25 -12.37
C MET A 325 -12.69 6.58 -13.10
N ASN A 326 -13.69 7.38 -12.74
CA ASN A 326 -13.91 8.72 -13.29
C ASN A 326 -13.00 9.80 -12.68
N SER A 327 -12.14 9.46 -11.72
CA SER A 327 -11.26 10.43 -11.04
C SER A 327 -10.31 11.20 -11.98
N PRO A 328 -9.69 10.61 -13.01
CA PRO A 328 -8.81 11.33 -13.93
C PRO A 328 -9.51 12.37 -14.79
N GLN A 329 -10.79 12.15 -15.10
CA GLN A 329 -11.59 13.01 -15.96
C GLN A 329 -12.12 14.27 -15.23
N ALA A 330 -12.07 14.29 -13.91
CA ALA A 330 -12.60 15.39 -13.10
C ALA A 330 -11.74 16.66 -13.09
N GLN A 331 -10.64 16.72 -13.86
CA GLN A 331 -9.82 17.92 -14.00
C GLN A 331 -9.61 18.36 -15.46
N PRO A 332 -10.57 19.03 -16.09
CA PRO A 332 -10.17 19.97 -17.11
C PRO A 332 -9.50 21.14 -16.37
N ILE A 333 -8.24 21.41 -16.72
CA ILE A 333 -7.59 22.69 -16.41
C ILE A 333 -8.38 23.76 -17.18
N THR A 334 -9.53 24.15 -16.65
CA THR A 334 -10.25 25.31 -17.17
C THR A 334 -9.43 26.53 -16.79
N ILE A 335 -9.07 27.32 -17.81
CA ILE A 335 -8.41 28.61 -17.68
C ILE A 335 -9.11 29.51 -16.63
N ASN A 336 -10.40 29.30 -16.37
CA ASN A 336 -11.16 29.94 -15.29
C ASN A 336 -10.67 29.60 -13.88
N SER A 337 -9.93 28.51 -13.66
CA SER A 337 -9.32 28.21 -12.35
C SER A 337 -8.06 29.04 -12.10
N MET A 338 -7.49 29.67 -13.14
CA MET A 338 -6.37 30.61 -12.98
C MET A 338 -6.83 32.00 -12.55
N ALA A 339 -8.06 32.43 -12.88
CA ALA A 339 -8.59 33.72 -12.46
C ALA A 339 -8.82 33.84 -10.94
N GLY A 340 -8.95 32.69 -10.22
CA GLY A 340 -9.04 32.65 -8.75
C GLY A 340 -7.69 32.60 -8.02
N LYS A 341 -6.57 32.55 -8.74
CA LYS A 341 -5.21 32.51 -8.17
C LYS A 341 -4.58 33.91 -8.06
N LEU A 342 -5.33 34.90 -7.62
CA LEU A 342 -4.73 36.15 -7.16
C LEU A 342 -3.96 35.90 -5.84
N PRO A 343 -2.78 36.53 -5.66
CA PRO A 343 -1.82 36.19 -4.59
C PRO A 343 -2.29 36.51 -3.16
N TYR A 344 -3.55 36.91 -2.95
CA TYR A 344 -4.08 37.26 -1.65
C TYR A 344 -4.77 36.12 -0.87
N ASN A 345 -4.91 34.91 -1.48
CA ASN A 345 -5.61 33.78 -0.86
C ASN A 345 -4.70 32.74 -0.17
N HIS A 346 -3.43 33.05 0.10
CA HIS A 346 -2.51 32.12 0.76
C HIS A 346 -2.79 31.89 2.27
N LEU A 347 -3.76 32.57 2.86
CA LEU A 347 -4.14 32.44 4.27
C LEU A 347 -5.47 31.72 4.51
N VAL A 348 -6.17 31.32 3.48
CA VAL A 348 -7.32 30.44 3.64
C VAL A 348 -6.79 29.01 3.59
N PHE A 349 -6.86 28.29 4.68
CA PHE A 349 -6.68 26.83 4.72
C PHE A 349 -7.57 26.25 3.63
N LYS A 350 -6.93 25.82 2.52
CA LYS A 350 -7.63 25.19 1.42
C LYS A 350 -8.08 23.84 1.94
N GLY A 351 -9.36 23.72 2.28
CA GLY A 351 -9.97 22.45 2.63
C GLY A 351 -9.68 21.42 1.54
N GLU A 352 -9.50 20.17 1.91
CA GLU A 352 -9.32 19.06 0.97
C GLU A 352 -10.51 19.04 0.00
N ASP A 353 -10.23 18.74 -1.25
CA ASP A 353 -11.26 18.67 -2.31
C ASP A 353 -12.23 17.53 -1.99
N PRO A 354 -13.55 17.79 -1.80
CA PRO A 354 -14.53 16.75 -1.50
C PRO A 354 -14.56 15.60 -2.50
N ARG A 355 -14.29 15.91 -3.77
CA ARG A 355 -14.22 14.89 -4.82
C ARG A 355 -13.04 13.95 -4.63
N VAL A 356 -11.88 14.47 -4.30
CA VAL A 356 -10.68 13.66 -4.03
C VAL A 356 -10.89 12.75 -2.81
N ASN A 357 -11.55 13.27 -1.77
CA ASN A 357 -11.87 12.49 -0.57
C ASN A 357 -12.88 11.37 -0.87
N LEU A 358 -13.90 11.66 -1.70
CA LEU A 358 -14.85 10.64 -2.12
C LEU A 358 -14.17 9.53 -2.94
N VAL A 359 -13.31 9.89 -3.89
CA VAL A 359 -12.56 8.90 -4.68
C VAL A 359 -11.66 8.05 -3.79
N ALA A 360 -10.96 8.67 -2.85
CA ALA A 360 -10.09 7.95 -1.91
C ALA A 360 -10.88 6.93 -1.08
N ILE A 361 -11.97 7.34 -0.46
CA ILE A 361 -12.79 6.43 0.35
C ILE A 361 -13.46 5.33 -0.49
N CYS A 362 -13.82 5.61 -1.75
CA CYS A 362 -14.33 4.58 -2.66
C CYS A 362 -13.28 3.49 -2.92
N PHE A 363 -12.02 3.86 -3.19
CA PHE A 363 -10.93 2.91 -3.32
C PHE A 363 -10.67 2.14 -2.03
N GLU A 364 -10.63 2.82 -0.88
CA GLU A 364 -10.43 2.21 0.43
C GLU A 364 -11.46 1.12 0.72
N VAL A 365 -12.75 1.43 0.53
CA VAL A 365 -13.84 0.47 0.73
C VAL A 365 -13.75 -0.68 -0.27
N LEU A 366 -13.48 -0.39 -1.56
CA LEU A 366 -13.31 -1.41 -2.59
C LEU A 366 -12.21 -2.41 -2.24
N VAL A 367 -11.00 -1.92 -1.91
CA VAL A 367 -9.86 -2.82 -1.65
C VAL A 367 -10.08 -3.64 -0.40
N VAL A 368 -10.70 -3.08 0.64
CA VAL A 368 -11.05 -3.81 1.87
C VAL A 368 -12.06 -4.92 1.58
N LEU A 369 -13.13 -4.64 0.83
CA LEU A 369 -14.15 -5.64 0.48
C LEU A 369 -13.59 -6.74 -0.44
N LEU A 370 -12.74 -6.37 -1.39
CA LEU A 370 -12.13 -7.32 -2.33
C LEU A 370 -10.99 -8.14 -1.72
N ASP A 371 -10.38 -7.65 -0.64
CA ASP A 371 -9.33 -8.40 0.06
C ASP A 371 -9.89 -9.35 1.13
N PHE A 372 -11.06 -9.06 1.68
CA PHE A 372 -11.62 -9.79 2.81
C PHE A 372 -11.82 -11.28 2.52
N GLN A 373 -11.08 -12.12 3.25
CA GLN A 373 -11.10 -13.57 3.19
C GLN A 373 -10.91 -14.15 4.60
N SER A 374 -11.96 -14.10 5.43
CA SER A 374 -11.91 -14.57 6.81
C SER A 374 -13.17 -15.38 7.15
N GLY A 375 -13.03 -16.40 7.97
CA GLY A 375 -14.13 -17.31 8.34
C GLY A 375 -14.78 -17.94 7.12
N SER A 376 -16.10 -17.87 7.03
CA SER A 376 -16.91 -18.40 5.91
C SER A 376 -16.74 -17.62 4.61
N ALA A 377 -16.08 -16.46 4.61
CA ALA A 377 -15.83 -15.65 3.42
C ALA A 377 -14.57 -16.05 2.64
N ARG A 378 -13.87 -17.12 3.04
CA ARG A 378 -12.74 -17.64 2.25
C ARG A 378 -13.22 -18.23 0.94
N ASP A 379 -12.41 -18.03 -0.12
CA ASP A 379 -12.71 -18.56 -1.44
C ASP A 379 -12.72 -20.09 -1.41
N VAL A 380 -13.67 -20.67 -2.16
CA VAL A 380 -13.84 -22.11 -2.27
C VAL A 380 -12.76 -22.67 -3.20
N VAL A 381 -12.14 -23.79 -2.81
CA VAL A 381 -11.20 -24.51 -3.66
C VAL A 381 -11.96 -25.31 -4.70
N VAL A 382 -11.71 -25.03 -5.97
CA VAL A 382 -12.33 -25.70 -7.12
C VAL A 382 -11.26 -26.48 -7.87
N GLY A 383 -11.48 -27.78 -8.03
CA GLY A 383 -10.60 -28.66 -8.83
C GLY A 383 -10.31 -29.99 -8.14
N SER A 384 -10.36 -31.06 -8.90
CA SER A 384 -10.18 -32.45 -8.43
C SER A 384 -8.82 -33.04 -8.76
N ASN A 385 -7.80 -32.28 -9.10
CA ASN A 385 -6.42 -32.76 -9.30
C ASN A 385 -5.46 -31.58 -9.32
N GLU A 386 -4.25 -31.74 -8.90
CA GLU A 386 -3.06 -30.87 -8.80
C GLU A 386 -3.13 -29.36 -9.11
N GLN A 387 -4.19 -28.86 -9.75
CA GLN A 387 -4.47 -27.44 -10.01
C GLN A 387 -5.72 -26.98 -9.26
N GLN A 388 -5.68 -27.03 -7.94
CA GLN A 388 -6.74 -26.46 -7.11
C GLN A 388 -6.73 -24.93 -7.22
N THR A 389 -7.75 -24.35 -7.82
CA THR A 389 -7.95 -22.89 -7.86
C THR A 389 -9.03 -22.50 -6.87
N SER A 390 -8.72 -21.52 -6.00
CA SER A 390 -9.75 -20.95 -5.15
C SER A 390 -10.55 -19.90 -5.92
N ALA A 391 -11.88 -19.95 -5.82
CA ALA A 391 -12.79 -19.04 -6.51
C ALA A 391 -13.84 -18.47 -5.54
N PRO A 392 -14.16 -17.18 -5.64
CA PRO A 392 -15.24 -16.57 -4.86
C PRO A 392 -16.61 -17.05 -5.35
N THR A 393 -17.55 -17.15 -4.41
CA THR A 393 -18.96 -17.42 -4.65
C THR A 393 -19.82 -16.30 -4.07
N THR A 394 -21.12 -16.25 -4.44
CA THR A 394 -22.05 -15.31 -3.83
C THR A 394 -22.26 -15.54 -2.32
N ARG A 395 -21.96 -16.74 -1.83
CA ARG A 395 -22.05 -17.10 -0.40
C ARG A 395 -20.78 -16.80 0.38
N THR A 396 -19.63 -16.75 -0.27
CA THR A 396 -18.36 -16.41 0.39
C THR A 396 -18.14 -14.90 0.40
N ASN A 397 -18.01 -14.28 -0.78
CA ASN A 397 -17.88 -12.84 -0.90
C ASN A 397 -18.51 -12.36 -2.21
N ALA A 398 -19.71 -11.79 -2.13
CA ALA A 398 -20.48 -11.37 -3.28
C ALA A 398 -19.79 -10.27 -4.11
N PHE A 399 -19.02 -9.35 -3.48
CA PHE A 399 -18.29 -8.30 -4.21
C PHE A 399 -17.18 -8.90 -5.09
N ARG A 400 -16.40 -9.85 -4.56
CA ARG A 400 -15.35 -10.57 -5.32
C ARG A 400 -16.00 -11.37 -6.45
N TYR A 401 -17.10 -12.04 -6.18
CA TYR A 401 -17.84 -12.84 -7.16
C TYR A 401 -18.32 -11.99 -8.34
N PHE A 402 -18.99 -10.86 -8.08
CA PHE A 402 -19.49 -10.02 -9.17
C PHE A 402 -18.37 -9.32 -9.94
N LEU A 403 -17.27 -8.93 -9.29
CA LEU A 403 -16.09 -8.42 -9.98
C LEU A 403 -15.50 -9.47 -10.94
N MET A 404 -15.42 -10.73 -10.50
CA MET A 404 -14.97 -11.85 -11.34
C MET A 404 -15.89 -12.08 -12.55
N LYS A 405 -17.19 -11.80 -12.41
CA LYS A 405 -18.20 -12.03 -13.47
C LYS A 405 -18.29 -10.90 -14.51
N LEU A 406 -17.62 -9.78 -14.33
CA LEU A 406 -17.55 -8.75 -15.37
C LEU A 406 -16.97 -9.36 -16.66
N HIS A 407 -17.59 -9.09 -17.81
CA HIS A 407 -17.22 -9.72 -19.07
C HIS A 407 -17.33 -8.82 -20.30
N ARG A 408 -17.91 -7.63 -20.17
CA ARG A 408 -18.09 -6.71 -21.30
C ARG A 408 -16.77 -5.97 -21.59
N THR A 409 -16.37 -5.91 -22.85
CA THR A 409 -15.15 -5.21 -23.29
C THR A 409 -15.20 -3.72 -22.94
N GLN A 410 -16.37 -3.09 -23.00
CA GLN A 410 -16.55 -1.68 -22.63
C GLN A 410 -16.26 -1.43 -21.14
N ASP A 411 -16.72 -2.38 -20.26
CA ASP A 411 -16.43 -2.30 -18.83
C ASP A 411 -14.92 -2.44 -18.57
N PHE A 412 -14.26 -3.34 -19.29
CA PHE A 412 -12.82 -3.53 -19.19
C PHE A 412 -12.04 -2.30 -19.68
N GLN A 413 -12.46 -1.72 -20.80
CA GLN A 413 -11.86 -0.49 -21.32
C GLN A 413 -12.04 0.66 -20.33
N PHE A 414 -13.21 0.80 -19.73
CA PHE A 414 -13.49 1.84 -18.73
C PHE A 414 -12.56 1.71 -17.51
N VAL A 415 -12.45 0.49 -16.96
CA VAL A 415 -11.56 0.24 -15.80
C VAL A 415 -10.10 0.46 -16.16
N LEU A 416 -9.63 -0.07 -17.30
CA LEU A 416 -8.24 0.10 -17.73
C LEU A 416 -7.89 1.57 -17.95
N SER A 417 -8.76 2.32 -18.63
CA SER A 417 -8.54 3.74 -18.88
C SER A 417 -8.54 4.59 -17.60
N GLY A 418 -9.41 4.23 -16.63
CA GLY A 418 -9.42 4.89 -15.32
C GLY A 418 -8.11 4.69 -14.56
N ILE A 419 -7.64 3.44 -14.45
CA ILE A 419 -6.37 3.11 -13.77
C ILE A 419 -5.19 3.74 -14.50
N LEU A 420 -5.15 3.65 -15.85
CA LEU A 420 -4.10 4.23 -16.67
C LEU A 420 -3.99 5.74 -16.42
N GLY A 421 -5.13 6.46 -16.43
CA GLY A 421 -5.15 7.90 -16.18
C GLY A 421 -4.66 8.29 -14.78
N ILE A 422 -5.00 7.50 -13.75
CA ILE A 422 -4.47 7.70 -12.38
C ILE A 422 -2.95 7.54 -12.36
N MET A 423 -2.44 6.47 -12.96
CA MET A 423 -1.00 6.18 -12.99
C MET A 423 -0.23 7.20 -13.83
N GLU A 424 -0.77 7.59 -14.98
CA GLU A 424 -0.20 8.64 -15.83
C GLU A 424 -0.10 9.96 -15.08
N GLN A 425 -1.17 10.38 -14.42
CA GLN A 425 -1.19 11.62 -13.63
C GLN A 425 -0.14 11.59 -12.52
N GLU A 426 0.00 10.47 -11.79
CA GLU A 426 1.00 10.34 -10.73
C GLU A 426 2.43 10.39 -11.30
N VAL A 427 2.69 9.68 -12.39
CA VAL A 427 4.01 9.65 -13.04
C VAL A 427 4.37 11.02 -13.65
N MET A 428 3.41 11.72 -14.22
CA MET A 428 3.63 13.09 -14.74
C MET A 428 3.90 14.10 -13.61
N ASN A 429 3.26 13.94 -12.45
CA ASN A 429 3.54 14.76 -11.27
C ASN A 429 4.98 14.61 -10.75
N MET A 430 5.64 13.46 -11.04
CA MET A 430 7.06 13.26 -10.69
C MET A 430 8.02 14.16 -11.46
N ASN A 431 7.62 14.67 -12.64
CA ASN A 431 8.41 15.59 -13.45
C ASN A 431 8.39 17.02 -12.91
N ASN A 432 7.47 17.35 -12.00
CA ASN A 432 7.39 18.68 -11.44
C ASN A 432 8.55 18.93 -10.48
N ILE A 433 9.48 19.81 -10.91
CA ILE A 433 10.68 20.16 -10.15
C ILE A 433 10.37 21.26 -9.13
N LEU A 434 9.29 22.01 -9.29
CA LEU A 434 8.95 23.14 -8.43
C LEU A 434 8.59 22.66 -7.01
N PRO A 435 9.20 23.22 -5.96
CA PRO A 435 8.82 22.93 -4.59
C PRO A 435 7.34 23.27 -4.35
N GLY A 436 6.57 22.31 -3.81
CA GLY A 436 5.13 22.47 -3.56
C GLY A 436 4.21 22.18 -4.75
N ALA A 437 4.73 21.99 -5.98
CA ALA A 437 3.92 21.62 -7.13
C ALA A 437 3.61 20.10 -7.22
N ARG A 438 4.34 19.26 -6.48
CA ARG A 438 4.08 17.83 -6.40
C ARG A 438 2.84 17.57 -5.56
N LYS A 439 1.70 17.42 -6.21
CA LYS A 439 0.47 16.98 -5.57
C LYS A 439 0.37 15.46 -5.73
N SER A 440 0.80 14.70 -4.73
CA SER A 440 0.66 13.24 -4.71
C SER A 440 -0.81 12.85 -4.74
N THR A 441 -1.13 11.81 -5.50
CA THR A 441 -2.48 11.24 -5.55
C THR A 441 -2.72 10.41 -4.28
N PRO A 442 -3.66 10.80 -3.40
CA PRO A 442 -3.77 10.20 -2.08
C PRO A 442 -4.22 8.73 -2.09
N TYR A 443 -4.82 8.26 -3.19
CA TYR A 443 -5.37 6.90 -3.37
C TYR A 443 -4.54 6.04 -4.33
N ILE A 444 -3.26 6.40 -4.58
CA ILE A 444 -2.41 5.66 -5.54
C ILE A 444 -2.14 4.22 -5.07
N ALA A 445 -1.90 4.01 -3.78
CA ALA A 445 -1.64 2.70 -3.21
C ALA A 445 -2.86 1.76 -3.39
N GLU A 446 -4.05 2.26 -3.08
CA GLU A 446 -5.30 1.51 -3.23
C GLU A 446 -5.63 1.24 -4.69
N SER A 447 -5.36 2.18 -5.60
CA SER A 447 -5.57 1.96 -7.03
C SER A 447 -4.67 0.83 -7.57
N ILE A 448 -3.42 0.73 -7.12
CA ILE A 448 -2.49 -0.36 -7.45
C ILE A 448 -3.00 -1.69 -6.88
N VAL A 449 -3.43 -1.72 -5.62
CA VAL A 449 -3.99 -2.94 -5.00
C VAL A 449 -5.29 -3.35 -5.69
N PHE A 450 -6.17 -2.39 -6.03
CA PHE A 450 -7.38 -2.67 -6.80
C PHE A 450 -7.06 -3.29 -8.16
N PHE A 451 -6.10 -2.72 -8.91
CA PHE A 451 -5.64 -3.29 -10.17
C PHE A 451 -5.16 -4.74 -9.99
N TRP A 452 -4.37 -5.00 -8.94
CA TRP A 452 -3.93 -6.36 -8.64
C TRP A 452 -5.10 -7.31 -8.38
N LYS A 453 -6.06 -6.91 -7.52
CA LYS A 453 -7.28 -7.71 -7.27
C LYS A 453 -8.07 -7.95 -8.55
N MET A 454 -8.17 -6.95 -9.43
CA MET A 454 -8.90 -7.07 -10.69
C MET A 454 -8.24 -8.09 -11.64
N ILE A 455 -6.92 -8.05 -11.83
CA ILE A 455 -6.22 -9.03 -12.69
C ILE A 455 -6.17 -10.44 -12.08
N GLU A 456 -6.21 -10.56 -10.76
CA GLU A 456 -6.27 -11.85 -10.07
C GLU A 456 -7.66 -12.49 -10.20
N LEU A 457 -8.70 -11.76 -9.87
CA LEU A 457 -10.06 -12.26 -9.86
C LEU A 457 -10.64 -12.47 -11.26
N ASN A 458 -10.37 -11.54 -12.18
CA ASN A 458 -10.97 -11.55 -13.49
C ASN A 458 -9.94 -11.93 -14.59
N LYS A 459 -9.93 -13.22 -14.96
CA LYS A 459 -9.03 -13.74 -16.02
C LYS A 459 -9.27 -13.08 -17.38
N ARG A 460 -10.52 -12.70 -17.70
CA ARG A 460 -10.87 -12.03 -18.96
C ARG A 460 -10.34 -10.60 -18.98
N PHE A 461 -10.43 -9.87 -17.87
CA PHE A 461 -9.82 -8.56 -17.76
C PHE A 461 -8.30 -8.63 -17.88
N ARG A 462 -7.64 -9.62 -17.23
CA ARG A 462 -6.20 -9.84 -17.35
C ARG A 462 -5.78 -10.06 -18.81
N ALA A 463 -6.49 -10.91 -19.53
CA ALA A 463 -6.24 -11.11 -20.96
C ALA A 463 -6.46 -9.82 -21.76
N TYR A 464 -7.54 -9.11 -21.50
CA TYR A 464 -7.83 -7.81 -22.14
C TYR A 464 -6.71 -6.79 -21.95
N VAL A 465 -6.18 -6.66 -20.73
CA VAL A 465 -5.05 -5.75 -20.43
C VAL A 465 -3.82 -6.12 -21.27
N LEU A 466 -3.52 -7.41 -21.39
CA LEU A 466 -2.34 -7.89 -22.12
C LEU A 466 -2.51 -7.81 -23.65
N ASP A 467 -3.73 -7.91 -24.15
CA ASP A 467 -4.04 -7.76 -25.58
C ASP A 467 -4.13 -6.29 -25.99
N SER A 468 -4.36 -5.39 -25.04
CA SER A 468 -4.46 -3.95 -25.27
C SER A 468 -3.08 -3.30 -25.42
N ASP A 469 -2.97 -2.34 -26.35
CA ASP A 469 -1.79 -1.48 -26.46
C ASP A 469 -1.54 -0.66 -25.18
N GLN A 470 -2.60 -0.22 -24.51
CA GLN A 470 -2.55 0.55 -23.27
C GLN A 470 -2.03 -0.29 -22.07
N GLY A 471 -2.11 -1.61 -22.15
CA GLY A 471 -1.65 -2.49 -21.07
C GLY A 471 -0.14 -2.36 -20.83
N MET A 472 0.66 -2.29 -21.88
CA MET A 472 2.11 -2.11 -21.75
C MET A 472 2.49 -0.71 -21.25
N ASP A 473 1.73 0.31 -21.63
CA ASP A 473 1.90 1.67 -21.10
C ASP A 473 1.59 1.73 -19.59
N LEU A 474 0.52 1.06 -19.15
CA LEU A 474 0.21 0.94 -17.73
C LEU A 474 1.34 0.26 -16.95
N ILE A 475 1.89 -0.85 -17.49
CA ILE A 475 3.01 -1.56 -16.85
C ILE A 475 4.25 -0.67 -16.77
N ALA A 476 4.52 0.12 -17.81
CA ALA A 476 5.62 1.07 -17.80
C ALA A 476 5.44 2.15 -16.71
N TYR A 477 4.23 2.67 -16.54
CA TYR A 477 3.93 3.63 -15.45
C TYR A 477 4.08 2.99 -14.06
N LEU A 478 3.60 1.74 -13.87
CA LEU A 478 3.78 0.99 -12.62
C LEU A 478 5.26 0.79 -12.28
N LEU A 479 6.10 0.49 -13.28
CA LEU A 479 7.53 0.33 -13.11
C LEU A 479 8.23 1.67 -12.80
N CYS A 480 7.85 2.77 -13.46
CA CYS A 480 8.35 4.10 -13.15
C CYS A 480 8.00 4.51 -11.71
N TYR A 481 6.75 4.27 -11.31
CA TYR A 481 6.32 4.53 -9.94
C TYR A 481 7.13 3.72 -8.93
N LYS A 482 7.36 2.43 -9.21
CA LYS A 482 8.21 1.58 -8.38
C LYS A 482 9.63 2.12 -8.23
N MET A 483 10.22 2.61 -9.32
CA MET A 483 11.55 3.23 -9.30
C MET A 483 11.60 4.50 -8.43
N GLU A 484 10.52 5.27 -8.39
CA GLU A 484 10.43 6.47 -7.57
C GLU A 484 10.31 6.19 -6.08
N ILE A 485 9.64 5.08 -5.72
CA ILE A 485 9.34 4.77 -4.32
C ILE A 485 10.30 3.78 -3.67
N LYS A 486 11.20 3.14 -4.46
CA LYS A 486 12.09 2.06 -3.99
C LYS A 486 12.99 2.44 -2.80
N ASP A 487 13.36 3.72 -2.71
CA ASP A 487 14.26 4.25 -1.67
C ASP A 487 13.47 4.77 -0.44
N LYS A 488 12.13 4.62 -0.44
CA LYS A 488 11.25 5.04 0.65
C LYS A 488 10.81 3.83 1.47
N PRO A 489 11.37 3.60 2.67
CA PRO A 489 11.04 2.41 3.47
C PRO A 489 9.53 2.25 3.77
N GLN A 490 8.81 3.37 3.93
CA GLN A 490 7.37 3.39 4.17
C GLN A 490 6.57 2.78 3.01
N GLN A 491 7.11 2.82 1.78
CA GLN A 491 6.46 2.33 0.57
C GLN A 491 6.99 0.98 0.07
N HIS A 492 7.86 0.31 0.84
CA HIS A 492 8.37 -1.02 0.48
C HIS A 492 7.25 -2.07 0.36
N GLY A 493 6.14 -1.90 1.09
CA GLY A 493 4.94 -2.72 0.92
C GLY A 493 4.36 -2.62 -0.49
N ILE A 494 4.22 -1.40 -1.01
CA ILE A 494 3.74 -1.15 -2.38
C ILE A 494 4.77 -1.64 -3.41
N CYS A 495 6.08 -1.47 -3.17
CA CYS A 495 7.12 -2.07 -4.02
C CYS A 495 6.96 -3.59 -4.14
N ARG A 496 6.58 -4.26 -3.04
CA ARG A 496 6.31 -5.71 -3.03
C ARG A 496 5.07 -6.04 -3.86
N ALA A 497 3.97 -5.32 -3.68
CA ALA A 497 2.75 -5.51 -4.47
C ALA A 497 3.04 -5.36 -5.98
N LEU A 498 3.76 -4.32 -6.37
CA LEU A 498 4.17 -4.10 -7.76
C LEU A 498 5.06 -5.24 -8.31
N SER A 499 5.93 -5.84 -7.48
CA SER A 499 6.74 -6.99 -7.90
C SER A 499 5.87 -8.20 -8.21
N TYR A 500 4.87 -8.47 -7.37
CA TYR A 500 3.95 -9.61 -7.56
C TYR A 500 2.98 -9.39 -8.72
N ILE A 501 2.56 -8.15 -8.98
CA ILE A 501 1.79 -7.80 -10.19
C ILE A 501 2.59 -8.14 -11.43
N VAL A 502 3.84 -7.71 -11.52
CA VAL A 502 4.73 -8.01 -12.66
C VAL A 502 4.96 -9.52 -12.80
N GLN A 503 5.22 -10.23 -11.70
CA GLN A 503 5.35 -11.69 -11.70
C GLN A 503 4.08 -12.39 -12.19
N THR A 504 2.91 -11.94 -11.77
CA THR A 504 1.61 -12.51 -12.21
C THR A 504 1.39 -12.31 -13.70
N LEU A 505 1.63 -11.09 -14.21
CA LEU A 505 1.45 -10.77 -15.61
C LEU A 505 2.49 -11.46 -16.52
N SER A 506 3.74 -11.54 -16.06
CA SER A 506 4.83 -12.18 -16.81
C SER A 506 4.60 -13.67 -17.06
N ALA A 507 3.77 -14.32 -16.25
CA ALA A 507 3.42 -15.73 -16.45
C ALA A 507 2.42 -15.96 -17.59
N GLU A 508 1.86 -14.90 -18.17
CA GLU A 508 0.98 -15.01 -19.34
C GLU A 508 1.80 -14.89 -20.65
N PRO A 509 1.62 -15.81 -21.62
CA PRO A 509 2.36 -15.75 -22.88
C PRO A 509 2.16 -14.44 -23.65
N ALA A 510 0.95 -13.86 -23.60
CA ALA A 510 0.64 -12.58 -24.24
C ALA A 510 1.53 -11.44 -23.72
N PHE A 511 1.89 -11.42 -22.43
CA PHE A 511 2.83 -10.46 -21.87
C PHE A 511 4.19 -10.55 -22.53
N GLY A 512 4.76 -11.77 -22.60
CA GLY A 512 6.07 -12.02 -23.23
C GLY A 512 6.10 -11.60 -24.70
N GLN A 513 5.04 -11.89 -25.46
CA GLN A 513 4.93 -11.51 -26.87
C GLN A 513 4.93 -9.97 -27.05
N ARG A 514 4.33 -9.23 -26.15
CA ARG A 514 4.29 -7.75 -26.20
C ARG A 514 5.63 -7.08 -25.88
N LEU A 515 6.55 -7.77 -25.24
CA LEU A 515 7.85 -7.21 -24.86
C LEU A 515 8.75 -6.85 -26.05
N THR A 516 8.49 -7.38 -27.24
CA THR A 516 9.24 -7.06 -28.46
C THR A 516 8.92 -5.68 -29.05
N TYR A 517 7.82 -5.05 -28.62
CA TYR A 517 7.40 -3.75 -29.10
C TYR A 517 7.97 -2.61 -28.21
N PRO A 518 8.16 -1.40 -28.79
CA PRO A 518 8.54 -0.24 -28.00
C PRO A 518 7.37 0.23 -27.11
N ILE A 519 7.71 0.87 -25.98
CA ILE A 519 6.73 1.53 -25.11
C ILE A 519 6.28 2.83 -25.78
N LYS A 520 4.96 3.03 -25.87
CA LYS A 520 4.35 4.24 -26.46
C LYS A 520 4.08 5.33 -25.43
N ALA A 521 4.03 4.98 -24.14
CA ALA A 521 3.77 5.91 -23.04
C ALA A 521 4.80 7.04 -22.98
N SER A 522 4.32 8.23 -22.64
CA SER A 522 5.18 9.37 -22.32
C SER A 522 5.75 9.18 -20.91
N LEU A 523 7.02 8.78 -20.81
CA LEU A 523 7.68 8.54 -19.54
C LEU A 523 8.49 9.74 -19.06
N PRO A 524 8.74 9.87 -17.74
CA PRO A 524 9.63 10.89 -17.20
C PRO A 524 11.03 10.80 -17.79
N SER A 525 11.67 11.95 -18.03
CA SER A 525 13.02 12.03 -18.61
C SER A 525 14.08 11.26 -17.79
N LYS A 526 13.87 11.12 -16.49
CA LYS A 526 14.74 10.31 -15.60
C LYS A 526 14.60 8.80 -15.80
N PHE A 527 13.59 8.33 -16.54
CA PHE A 527 13.33 6.92 -16.82
C PHE A 527 13.14 6.73 -18.34
N PRO A 528 14.18 6.97 -19.16
CA PRO A 528 14.04 6.87 -20.60
C PRO A 528 13.72 5.43 -21.03
N ALA A 529 12.69 5.27 -21.85
CA ALA A 529 12.39 4.02 -22.52
C ALA A 529 13.16 3.99 -23.85
N SER A 530 14.38 3.52 -23.82
CA SER A 530 15.15 3.24 -25.04
C SER A 530 15.05 1.78 -25.41
N GLY A 531 14.78 1.49 -26.71
CA GLY A 531 14.65 0.10 -27.17
C GLY A 531 13.24 -0.46 -27.02
N THR A 532 13.19 -1.75 -26.74
CA THR A 532 11.94 -2.50 -26.58
C THR A 532 11.41 -2.45 -25.14
N ALA A 533 10.16 -2.89 -24.93
CA ALA A 533 9.61 -3.06 -23.59
C ALA A 533 10.40 -4.08 -22.76
N ALA A 534 11.03 -5.08 -23.40
CA ALA A 534 11.97 -6.01 -22.77
C ALA A 534 13.19 -5.27 -22.21
N ASP A 535 13.79 -4.39 -23.00
CA ASP A 535 14.91 -3.57 -22.55
C ASP A 535 14.54 -2.72 -21.34
N PHE A 536 13.38 -2.07 -21.40
CA PHE A 536 12.88 -1.25 -20.29
C PHE A 536 12.66 -2.08 -19.01
N LEU A 537 12.03 -3.25 -19.12
CA LEU A 537 11.80 -4.16 -18.00
C LEU A 537 13.12 -4.62 -17.36
N ILE A 538 14.08 -5.09 -18.17
CA ILE A 538 15.39 -5.55 -17.70
C ILE A 538 16.13 -4.40 -17.01
N ASN A 539 16.17 -3.23 -17.64
CA ASN A 539 16.88 -2.07 -17.14
C ASN A 539 16.30 -1.57 -15.82
N THR A 540 14.97 -1.61 -15.69
CA THR A 540 14.27 -1.24 -14.45
C THR A 540 14.56 -2.24 -13.33
N ILE A 541 14.47 -3.54 -13.59
CA ILE A 541 14.78 -4.58 -12.60
C ILE A 541 16.24 -4.50 -12.16
N TYR A 542 17.18 -4.34 -13.10
CA TYR A 542 18.58 -4.13 -12.79
C TYR A 542 18.77 -2.92 -11.86
N SER A 543 18.16 -1.79 -12.20
CA SER A 543 18.28 -0.57 -11.41
C SER A 543 17.73 -0.75 -9.99
N ILE A 544 16.61 -1.47 -9.82
CA ILE A 544 16.05 -1.77 -8.48
C ILE A 544 17.06 -2.62 -7.69
N VAL A 545 17.59 -3.69 -8.26
CA VAL A 545 18.51 -4.59 -7.57
C VAL A 545 19.83 -3.88 -7.24
N ALA A 546 20.42 -3.16 -8.21
CA ALA A 546 21.72 -2.53 -8.08
C ALA A 546 21.74 -1.33 -7.12
N THR A 547 20.64 -0.56 -7.01
CA THR A 547 20.64 0.70 -6.26
C THR A 547 20.03 0.61 -4.86
N THR A 548 19.33 -0.47 -4.49
CA THR A 548 18.68 -0.59 -3.18
C THR A 548 19.55 -1.20 -2.09
N SER A 549 20.82 -1.47 -2.38
CA SER A 549 21.81 -1.97 -1.40
C SER A 549 21.30 -3.12 -0.51
N GLY A 550 20.48 -4.01 -1.09
CA GLY A 550 19.93 -5.17 -0.41
C GLY A 550 18.72 -4.89 0.51
N GLN A 551 18.22 -3.66 0.61
CA GLN A 551 17.02 -3.36 1.40
C GLN A 551 15.76 -4.06 0.88
N LEU A 552 15.73 -4.34 -0.42
CA LEU A 552 14.63 -5.03 -1.10
C LEU A 552 14.95 -6.49 -1.48
N ASN A 553 15.92 -7.14 -0.83
CA ASN A 553 16.33 -8.53 -1.15
C ASN A 553 15.14 -9.49 -1.19
N SER A 554 14.17 -9.32 -0.28
CA SER A 554 12.96 -10.16 -0.25
C SER A 554 12.09 -10.06 -1.51
N LEU A 555 12.30 -9.05 -2.36
CA LEU A 555 11.55 -8.85 -3.62
C LEU A 555 12.29 -9.39 -4.84
N TYR A 556 13.60 -9.63 -4.73
CA TYR A 556 14.41 -10.08 -5.86
C TYR A 556 13.89 -11.37 -6.48
N PRO A 557 13.45 -12.40 -5.72
CA PRO A 557 12.91 -13.62 -6.33
C PRO A 557 11.73 -13.34 -7.28
N ALA A 558 10.79 -12.49 -6.89
CA ALA A 558 9.64 -12.16 -7.74
C ALA A 558 10.06 -11.46 -9.03
N LEU A 559 11.04 -10.55 -8.95
CA LEU A 559 11.56 -9.81 -10.11
C LEU A 559 12.34 -10.70 -11.06
N ILE A 560 13.20 -11.58 -10.52
CA ILE A 560 14.00 -12.51 -11.36
C ILE A 560 13.10 -13.59 -11.97
N ILE A 561 12.10 -14.09 -11.24
CA ILE A 561 11.08 -15.00 -11.79
C ILE A 561 10.33 -14.32 -12.94
N ALA A 562 10.00 -13.04 -12.81
CA ALA A 562 9.35 -12.31 -13.91
C ALA A 562 10.23 -12.25 -15.17
N LEU A 563 11.55 -12.04 -15.04
CA LEU A 563 12.50 -12.13 -16.16
C LEU A 563 12.58 -13.55 -16.72
N SER A 564 12.64 -14.58 -15.86
CA SER A 564 12.68 -15.98 -16.27
C SER A 564 11.42 -16.39 -17.06
N ASN A 565 10.23 -15.93 -16.61
CA ASN A 565 8.98 -16.17 -17.35
C ASN A 565 8.99 -15.52 -18.74
N CYS A 566 9.61 -14.36 -18.90
CA CYS A 566 9.68 -13.61 -20.14
C CYS A 566 10.79 -14.10 -21.09
N ALA A 567 11.78 -14.82 -20.58
CA ALA A 567 12.98 -15.24 -21.30
C ALA A 567 12.73 -15.90 -22.67
N PRO A 568 11.74 -16.80 -22.84
CA PRO A 568 11.44 -17.43 -24.14
C PRO A 568 11.03 -16.44 -25.23
N TYR A 569 10.67 -15.23 -24.86
CA TYR A 569 10.15 -14.18 -25.75
C TYR A 569 11.15 -13.07 -26.05
N PHE A 570 12.30 -13.01 -25.35
CA PHE A 570 13.29 -11.97 -25.56
C PHE A 570 13.93 -12.05 -26.94
N LYS A 571 13.89 -10.93 -27.68
CA LYS A 571 14.47 -10.79 -29.00
C LYS A 571 15.19 -9.46 -29.12
N ASN A 572 16.32 -9.47 -29.80
CA ASN A 572 17.11 -8.29 -30.15
C ASN A 572 17.39 -7.39 -28.94
N LEU A 573 17.77 -8.00 -27.82
CA LEU A 573 18.13 -7.26 -26.61
C LEU A 573 19.27 -6.29 -26.91
N SER A 574 19.12 -5.07 -26.43
CA SER A 574 20.16 -4.03 -26.56
C SER A 574 21.45 -4.44 -25.83
N ILE A 575 22.56 -3.87 -26.22
CA ILE A 575 23.86 -4.07 -25.55
C ILE A 575 23.72 -3.76 -24.05
N THR A 576 23.04 -2.67 -23.70
CA THR A 576 22.83 -2.25 -22.31
C THR A 576 22.08 -3.30 -21.50
N SER A 577 20.97 -3.80 -22.01
CA SER A 577 20.15 -4.80 -21.30
C SER A 577 20.88 -6.14 -21.19
N SER A 578 21.56 -6.56 -22.25
CA SER A 578 22.40 -7.75 -22.26
C SER A 578 23.51 -7.68 -21.21
N THR A 579 24.25 -6.56 -21.18
CA THR A 579 25.29 -6.32 -20.18
C THR A 579 24.72 -6.32 -18.76
N ARG A 580 23.56 -5.70 -18.53
CA ARG A 580 22.92 -5.67 -17.22
C ARG A 580 22.45 -7.03 -16.72
N LEU A 581 21.96 -7.90 -17.61
CA LEU A 581 21.62 -9.28 -17.25
C LEU A 581 22.86 -10.06 -16.80
N VAL A 582 23.98 -9.94 -17.54
CA VAL A 582 25.24 -10.59 -17.18
C VAL A 582 25.79 -10.00 -15.86
N GLN A 583 25.70 -8.70 -15.65
CA GLN A 583 26.10 -8.07 -14.39
C GLN A 583 25.27 -8.54 -13.19
N LEU A 584 23.93 -8.70 -13.34
CA LEU A 584 23.09 -9.29 -12.31
C LEU A 584 23.55 -10.70 -11.96
N PHE A 585 23.79 -11.52 -12.98
CA PHE A 585 24.25 -12.88 -12.80
C PHE A 585 25.60 -12.91 -12.06
N THR A 586 26.58 -12.12 -12.51
CA THR A 586 27.91 -12.02 -11.86
C THR A 586 27.79 -11.54 -10.42
N SER A 587 26.90 -10.58 -10.15
CA SER A 587 26.67 -10.08 -8.79
C SER A 587 26.04 -11.16 -7.89
N PHE A 588 25.08 -11.94 -8.39
CA PHE A 588 24.47 -13.02 -7.64
C PHE A 588 25.39 -14.24 -7.48
N SER A 589 26.35 -14.43 -8.40
CA SER A 589 27.37 -15.47 -8.33
C SER A 589 28.51 -15.13 -7.36
N ASN A 590 28.56 -13.89 -6.85
CA ASN A 590 29.60 -13.49 -5.91
C ASN A 590 29.51 -14.29 -4.61
N PRO A 591 30.60 -14.92 -4.13
CA PRO A 591 30.60 -15.72 -2.91
C PRO A 591 30.07 -14.98 -1.68
N LEU A 592 30.37 -13.68 -1.54
CA LEU A 592 29.86 -12.89 -0.42
C LEU A 592 28.33 -12.80 -0.44
N PHE A 593 27.72 -12.65 -1.62
CA PHE A 593 26.27 -12.63 -1.77
C PHE A 593 25.66 -14.03 -1.57
N LEU A 594 26.20 -15.06 -2.23
CA LEU A 594 25.69 -16.43 -2.16
C LEU A 594 25.66 -16.97 -0.72
N LEU A 595 26.73 -16.72 0.05
CA LEU A 595 26.90 -17.26 1.40
C LEU A 595 26.28 -16.39 2.49
N SER A 596 25.64 -15.25 2.15
CA SER A 596 25.08 -14.33 3.13
C SER A 596 23.64 -14.64 3.55
N ASP A 597 22.88 -15.42 2.77
CA ASP A 597 21.48 -15.74 3.05
C ASP A 597 21.11 -17.09 2.41
N GLU A 598 20.32 -17.89 3.12
CA GLU A 598 19.88 -19.21 2.66
C GLU A 598 19.11 -19.16 1.32
N GLY A 599 18.37 -18.10 1.08
CA GLY A 599 17.55 -17.92 -0.12
C GLY A 599 18.29 -17.40 -1.37
N HIS A 600 19.54 -16.93 -1.23
CA HIS A 600 20.27 -16.30 -2.33
C HIS A 600 20.62 -17.25 -3.49
N PRO A 601 21.01 -18.52 -3.27
CA PRO A 601 21.27 -19.43 -4.37
C PRO A 601 20.07 -19.65 -5.30
N ARG A 602 18.86 -19.49 -4.79
CA ARG A 602 17.64 -19.57 -5.59
C ARG A 602 17.55 -18.48 -6.66
N LEU A 603 18.09 -17.29 -6.40
CA LEU A 603 18.15 -16.22 -7.40
C LEU A 603 19.06 -16.61 -8.56
N LEU A 604 20.21 -17.20 -8.24
CA LEU A 604 21.14 -17.72 -9.22
C LEU A 604 20.51 -18.82 -10.07
N PHE A 605 19.77 -19.75 -9.45
CA PHE A 605 19.02 -20.79 -10.16
C PHE A 605 18.06 -20.18 -11.20
N PHE A 606 17.24 -19.18 -10.82
CA PHE A 606 16.31 -18.52 -11.75
C PHE A 606 17.04 -17.74 -12.87
N MET A 607 18.20 -17.15 -12.58
CA MET A 607 19.02 -16.50 -13.62
C MET A 607 19.55 -17.50 -14.63
N LEU A 608 20.03 -18.67 -14.19
CA LEU A 608 20.48 -19.74 -15.08
C LEU A 608 19.33 -20.32 -15.90
N GLU A 609 18.16 -20.54 -15.29
CA GLU A 609 16.96 -20.94 -16.05
C GLU A 609 16.59 -19.91 -17.12
N MET A 610 16.69 -18.61 -16.80
CA MET A 610 16.45 -17.54 -17.76
C MET A 610 17.43 -17.62 -18.93
N PHE A 611 18.74 -17.75 -18.68
CA PHE A 611 19.74 -17.90 -19.75
C PHE A 611 19.51 -19.14 -20.56
N ASN A 612 19.28 -20.29 -19.95
CA ASN A 612 18.98 -21.54 -20.65
C ASN A 612 17.74 -21.40 -21.52
N SER A 613 16.72 -20.74 -21.05
CA SER A 613 15.50 -20.49 -21.84
C SER A 613 15.78 -19.61 -23.06
N ILE A 614 16.61 -18.56 -22.93
CA ILE A 614 17.01 -17.71 -24.06
C ILE A 614 17.85 -18.52 -25.04
N ILE A 615 18.83 -19.33 -24.58
CA ILE A 615 19.68 -20.17 -25.39
C ILE A 615 18.84 -21.18 -26.19
N LEU A 616 17.90 -21.84 -25.55
CA LEU A 616 17.08 -22.87 -26.18
C LEU A 616 16.04 -22.33 -27.17
N HIS A 617 15.47 -21.15 -26.91
CA HIS A 617 14.37 -20.61 -27.71
C HIS A 617 14.79 -19.48 -28.66
N ARG A 618 15.83 -18.69 -28.32
CA ARG A 618 16.15 -17.40 -28.94
C ARG A 618 17.65 -17.12 -29.06
N LEU A 619 18.48 -18.15 -29.25
CA LEU A 619 19.93 -18.01 -29.33
C LEU A 619 20.37 -16.95 -30.34
N SER A 620 20.00 -17.18 -31.64
CA SER A 620 20.35 -16.28 -32.74
C SER A 620 19.68 -14.91 -32.67
N ASP A 621 18.55 -14.81 -31.99
CA ASP A 621 17.84 -13.52 -31.82
C ASP A 621 18.57 -12.59 -30.82
N ASN A 622 19.54 -13.07 -30.03
CA ASN A 622 20.17 -12.29 -28.95
C ASN A 622 21.71 -12.33 -28.94
N PRO A 623 22.39 -11.96 -30.07
CA PRO A 623 23.83 -12.05 -30.17
C PRO A 623 24.60 -11.24 -29.13
N ASN A 624 24.07 -10.08 -28.70
CA ASN A 624 24.67 -9.26 -27.64
C ASN A 624 24.74 -9.99 -26.30
N LEU A 625 23.66 -10.68 -25.93
CA LEU A 625 23.59 -11.43 -24.69
C LEU A 625 24.51 -12.66 -24.73
N ILE A 626 24.51 -13.40 -25.85
CA ILE A 626 25.38 -14.55 -26.03
C ILE A 626 26.85 -14.14 -25.93
N HIS A 627 27.23 -13.05 -26.60
CA HIS A 627 28.57 -12.49 -26.47
C HIS A 627 28.94 -12.15 -25.02
N GLY A 628 28.00 -11.54 -24.28
CA GLY A 628 28.17 -11.23 -22.87
C GLY A 628 28.35 -12.46 -21.98
N ILE A 629 27.60 -13.56 -22.24
CA ILE A 629 27.73 -14.83 -21.52
C ILE A 629 29.12 -15.45 -21.83
N LEU A 630 29.54 -15.46 -23.08
CA LEU A 630 30.88 -15.97 -23.49
C LEU A 630 31.99 -15.15 -22.83
N ALA A 631 31.87 -13.86 -22.74
CA ALA A 631 32.82 -12.99 -22.01
C ALA A 631 32.89 -13.30 -20.51
N ALA A 632 31.79 -13.75 -19.92
CA ALA A 632 31.67 -14.09 -18.48
C ALA A 632 31.89 -15.61 -18.23
N HIS A 633 32.38 -16.41 -19.19
CA HIS A 633 32.47 -17.88 -19.11
C HIS A 633 33.11 -18.40 -17.81
N LYS A 634 34.16 -17.73 -17.32
CA LYS A 634 34.83 -18.10 -16.07
C LYS A 634 33.89 -18.11 -14.86
N THR A 635 32.91 -17.21 -14.80
CA THR A 635 31.93 -17.18 -13.69
C THR A 635 31.07 -18.44 -13.70
N PHE A 636 30.69 -18.95 -14.87
CA PHE A 636 29.93 -20.21 -15.00
C PHE A 636 30.79 -21.44 -14.64
N GLU A 637 32.07 -21.51 -15.07
CA GLU A 637 33.02 -22.55 -14.69
C GLU A 637 33.28 -22.56 -13.17
N ASP A 638 33.44 -21.37 -12.55
CA ASP A 638 33.64 -21.21 -11.11
C ASP A 638 32.44 -21.71 -10.30
N LEU A 639 31.21 -21.53 -10.81
CA LEU A 639 29.99 -22.06 -10.18
C LEU A 639 29.91 -23.59 -10.30
N GLY A 640 30.31 -24.18 -11.41
CA GLY A 640 30.36 -25.64 -11.61
C GLY A 640 31.27 -26.37 -10.62
N THR A 641 32.27 -25.66 -10.10
CA THR A 641 33.26 -26.17 -9.12
C THR A 641 33.19 -25.48 -7.77
N PHE A 642 32.07 -24.79 -7.46
CA PHE A 642 31.93 -23.99 -6.24
C PHE A 642 31.86 -24.87 -5.00
N THR A 643 32.66 -24.53 -4.00
CA THR A 643 32.62 -25.15 -2.66
C THR A 643 32.67 -24.08 -1.59
N LEU A 644 32.18 -24.39 -0.39
CA LEU A 644 32.23 -23.46 0.75
C LEU A 644 33.66 -22.96 1.00
N ALA A 645 34.63 -23.87 1.02
CA ALA A 645 36.04 -23.52 1.24
C ALA A 645 36.60 -22.54 0.18
N ARG A 646 36.21 -22.70 -1.08
CA ARG A 646 36.59 -21.80 -2.18
C ARG A 646 35.94 -20.44 -1.99
N GLY A 647 34.64 -20.42 -1.68
CA GLY A 647 33.90 -19.17 -1.46
C GLY A 647 34.48 -18.34 -0.30
N LEU A 648 34.74 -18.98 0.84
CA LEU A 648 35.34 -18.32 2.00
C LEU A 648 36.77 -17.81 1.73
N ARG A 649 37.59 -18.54 0.98
CA ARG A 649 38.92 -18.05 0.57
C ARG A 649 38.82 -16.79 -0.31
N GLU A 650 37.88 -16.76 -1.22
CA GLU A 650 37.67 -15.60 -2.10
C GLU A 650 37.17 -14.39 -1.32
N ILE A 651 36.23 -14.57 -0.40
CA ILE A 651 35.77 -13.52 0.50
C ILE A 651 36.96 -12.95 1.29
N ARG A 652 37.79 -13.81 1.86
CA ARG A 652 38.98 -13.37 2.61
C ARG A 652 39.98 -12.63 1.74
N ARG A 653 40.18 -13.07 0.50
CA ARG A 653 41.06 -12.39 -0.47
C ARG A 653 40.56 -10.97 -0.76
N VAL A 654 39.24 -10.82 -1.01
CA VAL A 654 38.63 -9.50 -1.27
C VAL A 654 38.69 -8.60 -0.05
N GLN A 655 38.50 -9.13 1.16
CA GLN A 655 38.62 -8.35 2.39
C GLN A 655 40.03 -7.82 2.59
N LEU A 656 41.05 -8.67 2.43
CA LEU A 656 42.45 -8.26 2.54
C LEU A 656 42.83 -7.19 1.50
N ALA A 657 42.34 -7.35 0.24
CA ALA A 657 42.60 -6.35 -0.79
C ALA A 657 41.96 -4.97 -0.46
N ARG A 658 40.78 -4.98 0.17
CA ARG A 658 40.14 -3.73 0.65
C ARG A 658 40.88 -3.10 1.83
N GLU A 659 41.34 -3.92 2.76
CA GLU A 659 42.15 -3.44 3.89
C GLU A 659 43.47 -2.81 3.40
N ASP A 660 44.16 -3.43 2.42
CA ASP A 660 45.38 -2.90 1.80
C ASP A 660 45.10 -1.56 1.08
N GLN A 661 44.01 -1.46 0.32
CA GLN A 661 43.60 -0.21 -0.33
C GLN A 661 43.27 0.90 0.67
N ALA A 662 42.57 0.57 1.77
CA ALA A 662 42.24 1.53 2.82
C ALA A 662 43.50 2.02 3.54
N GLN A 663 44.49 1.15 3.72
CA GLN A 663 45.79 1.54 4.27
C GLN A 663 46.59 2.45 3.33
N ASP A 664 46.59 2.19 2.03
CA ASP A 664 47.26 3.03 1.04
C ASP A 664 46.61 4.42 0.94
N LEU A 665 45.25 4.51 0.96
CA LEU A 665 44.52 5.80 1.00
C LEU A 665 44.82 6.58 2.27
N SER A 666 44.93 5.92 3.44
CA SER A 666 45.26 6.57 4.71
C SER A 666 46.70 7.06 4.75
N LEU A 667 47.62 6.43 4.02
CA LEU A 667 48.99 6.85 3.87
C LEU A 667 49.12 8.04 2.89
N ASP A 668 48.30 8.09 1.85
CA ASP A 668 48.28 9.24 0.93
C ASP A 668 47.62 10.48 1.55
N ASP A 669 46.60 10.33 2.37
CA ASP A 669 46.03 11.45 3.17
C ASP A 669 47.04 11.98 4.21
N LYS A 670 47.79 11.10 4.86
CA LYS A 670 48.89 11.51 5.74
C LYS A 670 50.04 12.17 4.99
N ARG A 671 50.26 11.83 3.73
CA ARG A 671 51.25 12.51 2.85
C ARG A 671 50.73 13.86 2.36
N LYS A 672 49.43 13.98 2.04
CA LYS A 672 48.79 15.26 1.67
C LYS A 672 48.76 16.22 2.87
N SER A 673 48.36 15.76 4.03
CA SER A 673 48.35 16.60 5.25
C SER A 673 49.75 17.05 5.66
N ARG A 674 50.84 16.26 5.43
CA ARG A 674 52.22 16.67 5.63
C ARG A 674 52.77 17.64 4.58
N ARG A 675 52.16 17.70 3.38
CA ARG A 675 52.48 18.71 2.36
C ARG A 675 51.83 20.07 2.65
N VAL A 676 50.60 20.06 3.14
CA VAL A 676 49.85 21.29 3.50
C VAL A 676 50.43 21.99 4.70
N SER A 677 51.07 21.26 5.65
CA SER A 677 51.72 21.86 6.80
C SER A 677 53.14 22.41 6.54
N LYS A 678 53.64 22.37 5.28
CA LYS A 678 54.93 22.91 4.88
C LYS A 678 54.87 24.15 3.98
N GLU A 679 53.66 24.61 3.61
CA GLU A 679 53.44 25.77 2.75
C GLU A 679 52.79 26.99 3.41
N GLU A 680 52.71 27.03 4.73
CA GLU A 680 52.27 28.22 5.47
C GLU A 680 53.46 29.02 6.00
N HIS A 681 54.28 29.60 5.10
CA HIS A 681 55.12 30.78 5.43
C HIS A 681 55.61 31.40 4.12
N ALA A 682 54.89 32.36 3.58
CA ALA A 682 55.35 33.58 2.89
C ALA A 682 54.20 34.35 2.25
N PRO A 683 54.25 35.68 2.12
CA PRO A 683 53.06 36.54 2.19
C PRO A 683 52.49 36.99 0.85
N GLU A 684 51.31 37.61 0.97
CA GLU A 684 50.44 38.25 0.02
C GLU A 684 51.09 38.97 -1.17
N GLU A 685 50.53 38.80 -2.38
CA GLU A 685 50.26 39.94 -3.27
C GLU A 685 49.10 39.68 -4.23
N LYS A 686 48.25 40.70 -4.31
CA LYS A 686 47.06 40.85 -5.10
C LYS A 686 47.33 40.79 -6.61
N LYS A 687 46.38 40.25 -7.43
CA LYS A 687 45.73 40.97 -8.53
C LYS A 687 44.84 40.06 -9.42
N ASN A 688 43.59 40.48 -9.50
CA ASN A 688 42.68 40.64 -10.65
C ASN A 688 42.43 39.49 -11.64
N LEU A 689 41.12 39.25 -11.77
CA LEU A 689 40.35 38.67 -12.92
C LEU A 689 40.71 39.33 -14.29
N PRO A 690 40.36 38.76 -15.47
CA PRO A 690 39.04 38.29 -15.82
C PRO A 690 38.96 37.13 -16.87
N ASN A 691 37.72 36.52 -16.90
CA ASN A 691 36.96 35.99 -18.04
C ASN A 691 37.63 35.35 -19.26
N LYS A 692 37.22 34.15 -19.66
CA LYS A 692 36.34 33.82 -20.79
C LYS A 692 36.42 32.35 -21.16
N GLU A 693 35.22 31.77 -21.26
CA GLU A 693 34.59 31.02 -22.36
C GLU A 693 35.35 29.86 -23.04
N ASP A 694 34.52 28.84 -23.13
CA ASP A 694 34.34 27.89 -24.23
C ASP A 694 35.11 26.57 -24.21
N GLY A 695 34.29 25.52 -24.37
CA GLY A 695 34.62 24.40 -25.24
C GLY A 695 34.64 23.02 -24.57
N ASN A 696 33.48 22.45 -24.58
CA ASN A 696 33.16 21.11 -25.19
C ASN A 696 34.03 19.89 -24.91
N ASP A 697 33.32 18.86 -24.67
CA ASP A 697 33.46 17.44 -25.00
C ASP A 697 34.03 16.49 -23.98
N ASN A 698 33.09 15.62 -23.60
CA ASN A 698 33.18 14.14 -23.47
C ASN A 698 34.37 13.57 -22.70
N ASP A 699 34.02 12.95 -21.57
CA ASP A 699 34.30 11.51 -21.45
C ASP A 699 33.55 10.91 -20.24
N GLU A 700 32.69 9.96 -20.61
CA GLU A 700 32.20 8.92 -19.69
C GLU A 700 33.38 8.17 -19.10
N VAL A 701 33.26 7.76 -17.85
CA VAL A 701 33.49 6.41 -17.38
C VAL A 701 33.73 6.41 -15.87
N SER A 702 32.91 5.62 -15.19
CA SER A 702 33.21 4.94 -13.93
C SER A 702 33.06 5.72 -12.64
N ALA A 703 31.85 5.80 -12.12
CA ALA A 703 31.60 5.99 -10.69
C ALA A 703 31.27 4.65 -10.02
N VAL A 704 32.28 4.03 -9.45
CA VAL A 704 32.11 2.97 -8.45
C VAL A 704 31.69 3.64 -7.15
N ALA A 705 30.52 3.25 -6.66
CA ALA A 705 29.90 3.77 -5.45
C ALA A 705 30.79 3.58 -4.23
N HIS A 706 31.12 4.68 -3.58
CA HIS A 706 31.62 4.67 -2.20
C HIS A 706 30.43 4.66 -1.24
N MET A 707 30.30 3.57 -0.49
CA MET A 707 29.45 3.53 0.70
C MET A 707 30.20 4.16 1.87
N HIS A 708 29.63 5.24 2.41
CA HIS A 708 29.97 5.72 3.75
C HIS A 708 29.10 5.00 4.78
N HIS A 709 29.74 4.26 5.66
CA HIS A 709 29.18 3.87 6.95
C HIS A 709 29.40 5.01 7.94
N SER A 710 28.36 5.48 8.57
CA SER A 710 28.41 6.20 9.82
C SER A 710 27.75 5.35 10.90
N ASP A 711 28.62 4.80 11.76
CA ASP A 711 28.24 4.24 13.05
C ASP A 711 27.75 5.34 13.96
N THR A 712 26.60 5.16 14.57
CA THR A 712 26.23 5.82 15.82
C THR A 712 25.75 4.77 16.82
N ASP A 713 26.62 4.55 17.77
CA ASP A 713 26.41 3.91 19.04
C ASP A 713 25.24 4.54 19.81
N ILE A 714 24.32 3.73 20.30
CA ILE A 714 23.52 4.07 21.48
C ILE A 714 23.35 2.81 22.33
N GLY A 715 24.04 2.87 23.47
CA GLY A 715 23.92 1.91 24.53
C GLY A 715 22.53 1.88 25.17
N THR A 716 22.12 0.70 25.58
CA THR A 716 21.06 0.52 26.57
C THR A 716 21.49 -0.47 27.60
N THR A 717 21.70 0.05 28.79
CA THR A 717 21.82 -0.64 30.06
C THR A 717 20.55 -1.37 30.43
N THR A 718 20.65 -2.63 30.83
CA THR A 718 19.79 -3.21 31.85
C THR A 718 20.53 -4.30 32.64
N THR A 719 20.61 -4.02 33.89
CA THR A 719 21.04 -4.78 35.07
C THR A 719 20.36 -6.15 35.18
N THR A 720 21.15 -7.15 35.55
CA THR A 720 20.95 -8.00 36.73
C THR A 720 22.10 -9.00 36.89
N GLU A 721 22.73 -8.93 38.02
CA GLU A 721 23.71 -9.87 38.60
C GLU A 721 23.03 -11.06 39.30
N PRO A 722 23.76 -11.95 40.04
CA PRO A 722 25.11 -12.51 39.90
C PRO A 722 25.11 -14.06 40.09
N ILE A 723 26.27 -14.74 40.02
CA ILE A 723 26.77 -15.73 41.02
C ILE A 723 28.07 -16.42 40.55
N VAL A 724 29.18 -16.14 41.31
CA VAL A 724 30.25 -16.99 41.84
C VAL A 724 31.37 -17.56 40.95
N SER A 725 32.56 -17.02 41.20
CA SER A 725 33.91 -17.56 40.95
C SER A 725 34.23 -18.86 41.74
N PRO A 726 35.42 -19.53 41.59
CA PRO A 726 36.76 -18.89 41.71
C PRO A 726 37.97 -19.57 40.97
N SER A 727 39.04 -18.84 40.97
CA SER A 727 40.48 -19.09 41.28
C SER A 727 41.50 -19.19 40.17
N GLU A 728 42.41 -18.29 40.31
CA GLU A 728 43.76 -18.05 39.76
C GLU A 728 44.75 -19.23 39.98
N PRO A 729 46.05 -19.20 39.52
CA PRO A 729 46.96 -18.03 39.49
C PRO A 729 47.97 -17.90 38.31
N ILE A 730 48.58 -16.74 38.27
CA ILE A 730 49.72 -16.24 37.51
C ILE A 730 51.05 -16.92 37.94
N PRO A 731 52.14 -16.97 37.07
CA PRO A 731 53.19 -15.95 37.24
C PRO A 731 53.86 -15.45 35.96
N THR A 732 54.21 -14.20 36.08
CA THR A 732 55.23 -13.35 35.47
C THR A 732 56.49 -14.02 34.98
N ASP A 733 57.08 -13.53 33.84
CA ASP A 733 58.43 -12.89 33.92
C ASP A 733 58.71 -12.01 32.67
N ARG A 734 59.46 -10.95 32.96
CA ARG A 734 59.98 -9.93 32.05
C ARG A 734 61.29 -10.45 31.39
N THR A 735 61.54 -9.99 30.16
CA THR A 735 62.76 -9.23 29.87
C THR A 735 62.77 -8.68 28.43
N SER A 736 63.42 -7.52 28.31
CA SER A 736 63.61 -6.65 27.15
C SER A 736 64.62 -7.24 26.11
N GLU A 737 64.55 -6.87 24.85
CA GLU A 737 65.45 -5.85 24.26
C GLU A 737 65.45 -5.87 22.72
N LYS A 738 65.69 -4.73 22.19
CA LYS A 738 65.80 -4.29 20.81
C LYS A 738 66.71 -5.14 19.93
N ALA A 739 66.32 -5.38 18.66
CA ALA A 739 67.23 -5.23 17.53
C ALA A 739 66.47 -5.08 16.19
N LYS A 740 66.90 -4.10 15.43
CA LYS A 740 66.48 -3.81 14.04
C LYS A 740 66.84 -4.95 13.09
N GLY A 741 65.95 -5.28 12.18
CA GLY A 741 66.25 -6.07 10.99
C GLY A 741 65.12 -6.00 9.96
N LYS A 742 65.22 -5.11 8.97
CA LYS A 742 64.45 -5.13 7.76
C LYS A 742 64.68 -6.44 7.03
N MET A 743 63.72 -7.35 7.06
CA MET A 743 63.66 -8.45 6.10
C MET A 743 62.26 -8.47 5.45
N LYS A 744 62.20 -8.11 4.19
CA LYS A 744 61.02 -8.37 3.34
C LYS A 744 60.79 -9.88 3.31
N GLN A 745 59.89 -10.34 4.14
CA GLN A 745 59.43 -11.73 4.09
C GLN A 745 58.40 -11.82 3.01
N ARG A 746 58.72 -12.46 1.90
CA ARG A 746 57.75 -13.03 0.95
C ARG A 746 56.83 -13.93 1.73
N ARG A 747 55.60 -13.45 1.97
CA ARG A 747 54.55 -14.30 2.52
C ARG A 747 54.25 -15.41 1.50
N SER A 748 54.71 -16.60 1.81
CA SER A 748 54.24 -17.84 1.21
C SER A 748 52.74 -17.92 1.43
N SER A 749 51.98 -18.31 0.39
CA SER A 749 50.56 -18.63 0.46
C SER A 749 50.37 -19.80 1.44
N SER A 750 50.19 -19.50 2.73
CA SER A 750 49.78 -20.49 3.71
C SER A 750 48.36 -20.97 3.33
N SER A 751 48.21 -22.27 3.09
CA SER A 751 46.93 -22.91 3.03
C SER A 751 46.16 -22.55 4.30
N LEU A 752 45.07 -21.83 4.14
CA LEU A 752 44.18 -21.53 5.26
C LEU A 752 43.70 -22.85 5.85
N ASP A 753 43.98 -23.07 7.13
CA ASP A 753 43.57 -24.26 7.86
C ASP A 753 42.03 -24.33 7.89
N ALA A 754 41.42 -25.52 7.77
CA ALA A 754 39.96 -25.72 7.73
C ALA A 754 39.26 -25.08 8.93
N GLY A 755 39.86 -25.13 10.12
CA GLY A 755 39.32 -24.49 11.32
C GLY A 755 39.32 -22.96 11.32
N SER A 756 40.16 -22.31 10.48
CA SER A 756 40.12 -20.85 10.29
C SER A 756 39.00 -20.43 9.32
N LEU A 757 38.69 -21.28 8.36
CA LEU A 757 37.56 -21.07 7.44
C LEU A 757 36.22 -21.24 8.14
N GLU A 758 36.08 -22.22 9.05
CA GLU A 758 34.89 -22.35 9.89
C GLU A 758 34.68 -21.17 10.83
N ARG A 759 35.76 -20.62 11.40
CA ARG A 759 35.67 -19.40 12.24
C ARG A 759 35.25 -18.17 11.43
N ILE A 760 35.71 -18.04 10.19
CA ILE A 760 35.26 -16.96 9.29
C ILE A 760 33.77 -17.13 8.95
N ALA A 761 33.29 -18.36 8.73
CA ALA A 761 31.89 -18.65 8.51
C ALA A 761 31.03 -18.32 9.74
N ALA A 762 31.54 -18.61 10.93
CA ALA A 762 30.84 -18.36 12.20
C ALA A 762 30.82 -16.86 12.62
N THR A 763 31.73 -16.03 12.11
CA THR A 763 31.85 -14.61 12.49
C THR A 763 31.02 -13.66 11.63
N GLY A 764 29.91 -14.07 11.08
CA GLY A 764 28.92 -13.14 10.59
C GLY A 764 28.82 -12.97 9.08
N ILE A 765 29.04 -13.98 8.27
CA ILE A 765 28.74 -13.95 6.84
C ILE A 765 27.22 -14.00 6.61
N GLY A 766 26.46 -14.68 7.49
CA GLY A 766 25.02 -14.81 7.34
C GLY A 766 24.23 -13.70 7.99
N ARG A 767 23.22 -13.18 7.26
CA ARG A 767 22.19 -12.30 7.86
C ARG A 767 21.30 -13.15 8.78
N ASN A 768 20.79 -12.56 9.85
CA ASN A 768 19.86 -13.22 10.78
C ASN A 768 20.42 -14.50 11.45
N GLY A 769 21.73 -14.64 11.63
CA GLY A 769 22.33 -15.79 12.27
C GLY A 769 22.47 -17.04 11.39
N PHE A 770 22.25 -16.92 10.07
CA PHE A 770 22.50 -17.98 9.11
C PHE A 770 24.01 -18.28 9.00
N VAL A 771 24.40 -19.54 9.10
CA VAL A 771 25.78 -20.01 8.93
C VAL A 771 25.82 -21.03 7.80
N PRO A 772 26.50 -20.73 6.66
CA PRO A 772 26.58 -21.69 5.55
C PRO A 772 27.38 -22.93 5.94
N THR A 773 26.92 -24.11 5.57
CA THR A 773 27.59 -25.40 5.75
C THR A 773 28.01 -26.00 4.40
N PRO A 774 29.02 -26.91 4.38
CA PRO A 774 29.41 -27.60 3.15
C PRO A 774 28.26 -28.39 2.51
N GLU A 775 27.44 -29.05 3.33
CA GLU A 775 26.29 -29.84 2.87
C GLU A 775 25.21 -28.93 2.25
N TRP A 776 24.95 -27.79 2.87
CA TRP A 776 24.02 -26.79 2.30
C TRP A 776 24.56 -26.25 0.95
N VAL A 777 25.86 -25.95 0.84
CA VAL A 777 26.45 -25.53 -0.45
C VAL A 777 26.32 -26.64 -1.48
N ALA A 778 26.63 -27.89 -1.15
CA ALA A 778 26.51 -29.01 -2.07
C ALA A 778 25.04 -29.23 -2.53
N SER A 779 24.06 -29.03 -1.66
CA SER A 779 22.64 -29.26 -1.96
C SER A 779 22.10 -28.36 -3.07
N TRP A 780 22.51 -27.09 -3.13
CA TRP A 780 22.06 -26.19 -4.19
C TRP A 780 23.03 -26.16 -5.39
N GLN A 781 24.34 -26.34 -5.16
CA GLN A 781 25.34 -26.30 -6.23
C GLN A 781 25.13 -27.42 -7.25
N GLN A 782 24.87 -28.64 -6.78
CA GLN A 782 24.59 -29.79 -7.67
C GLN A 782 23.27 -29.64 -8.44
N GLY A 783 22.32 -28.84 -7.92
CA GLY A 783 21.04 -28.57 -8.55
C GLY A 783 21.05 -27.38 -9.53
N LEU A 784 22.17 -26.70 -9.74
CA LEU A 784 22.25 -25.58 -10.69
C LEU A 784 22.12 -26.06 -12.13
N PRO A 785 21.23 -25.48 -12.95
CA PRO A 785 21.03 -25.87 -14.35
C PRO A 785 22.13 -25.26 -15.24
N LEU A 786 23.37 -25.72 -15.08
CA LEU A 786 24.54 -25.21 -15.81
C LEU A 786 24.74 -25.90 -17.19
N ASP A 787 24.18 -27.08 -17.41
CA ASP A 787 24.49 -27.91 -18.57
C ASP A 787 24.30 -27.20 -19.91
N THR A 788 23.13 -26.58 -20.13
CA THR A 788 22.82 -25.93 -21.41
C THR A 788 23.76 -24.75 -21.70
N VAL A 789 23.99 -23.89 -20.70
CA VAL A 789 24.89 -22.74 -20.90
C VAL A 789 26.32 -23.17 -21.05
N MET A 790 26.78 -24.22 -20.36
CA MET A 790 28.12 -24.76 -20.48
C MET A 790 28.35 -25.42 -21.85
N LEU A 791 27.38 -26.17 -22.37
CA LEU A 791 27.44 -26.72 -23.75
C LEU A 791 27.55 -25.57 -24.77
N MET A 792 26.75 -24.53 -24.65
CA MET A 792 26.86 -23.37 -25.54
C MET A 792 28.26 -22.72 -25.46
N ILE A 793 28.79 -22.54 -24.23
CA ILE A 793 30.14 -21.97 -24.03
C ILE A 793 31.20 -22.82 -24.65
N SER A 794 31.19 -24.17 -24.46
CA SER A 794 32.18 -25.10 -25.02
C SER A 794 32.21 -25.09 -26.55
N GLU A 795 31.05 -24.92 -27.19
CA GLU A 795 30.94 -24.89 -28.65
C GLU A 795 31.29 -23.53 -29.27
N LEU A 796 30.91 -22.43 -28.63
CA LEU A 796 31.05 -21.10 -29.24
C LEU A 796 32.31 -20.36 -28.83
N LEU A 797 32.80 -20.56 -27.60
CA LEU A 797 33.96 -19.82 -27.10
C LEU A 797 35.22 -20.02 -27.92
N PRO A 798 35.62 -21.28 -28.35
CA PRO A 798 36.81 -21.49 -29.18
C PRO A 798 36.68 -20.78 -30.52
N LYS A 799 35.50 -20.83 -31.15
CA LYS A 799 35.24 -20.20 -32.46
C LYS A 799 35.36 -18.67 -32.38
N VAL A 800 34.81 -18.07 -31.33
CA VAL A 800 34.91 -16.62 -31.10
C VAL A 800 36.36 -16.21 -30.80
N GLN A 801 37.09 -16.98 -29.99
CA GLN A 801 38.51 -16.74 -29.72
C GLN A 801 39.38 -16.86 -30.99
N GLU A 802 39.12 -17.84 -31.86
CA GLU A 802 39.78 -17.97 -33.15
C GLU A 802 39.54 -16.75 -34.05
N MET A 803 38.29 -16.27 -34.11
CA MET A 803 37.92 -15.04 -34.83
C MET A 803 38.63 -13.82 -34.29
N GLN A 804 38.77 -13.69 -32.95
CA GLN A 804 39.46 -12.59 -32.28
C GLN A 804 40.97 -12.62 -32.52
N ASN A 805 41.55 -13.80 -32.63
CA ASN A 805 43.01 -14.01 -32.84
C ASN A 805 43.42 -13.93 -34.33
N SER A 806 42.48 -14.08 -35.27
CA SER A 806 42.76 -13.91 -36.68
C SER A 806 43.12 -12.47 -36.99
N GLN A 807 44.32 -12.23 -37.53
CA GLN A 807 44.92 -10.88 -37.75
C GLN A 807 44.18 -9.99 -38.78
N LYS A 808 43.13 -10.44 -39.41
CA LYS A 808 42.19 -9.59 -40.15
C LYS A 808 41.15 -9.05 -39.17
N ALA A 809 41.42 -7.85 -38.63
CA ALA A 809 40.58 -7.12 -37.77
C ALA A 809 39.09 -7.47 -37.89
N SER A 810 38.65 -8.52 -37.21
CA SER A 810 37.25 -8.82 -37.10
C SER A 810 36.65 -7.73 -36.18
N SER A 811 35.89 -6.80 -36.76
CA SER A 811 35.19 -5.81 -35.99
C SER A 811 34.24 -6.55 -35.05
N ALA A 812 33.88 -5.93 -33.90
CA ALA A 812 32.89 -6.50 -32.99
C ALA A 812 31.58 -6.89 -33.71
N SER A 813 31.24 -6.20 -34.80
CA SER A 813 30.08 -6.51 -35.63
C SER A 813 30.18 -7.90 -36.30
N THR A 814 31.36 -8.33 -36.75
CA THR A 814 31.53 -9.64 -37.38
C THR A 814 31.28 -10.79 -36.41
N ILE A 815 31.67 -10.62 -35.14
CA ILE A 815 31.40 -11.62 -34.09
C ILE A 815 29.88 -11.65 -33.77
N LEU A 816 29.21 -10.50 -33.68
CA LEU A 816 27.78 -10.45 -33.46
C LEU A 816 27.01 -11.03 -34.66
N ASP A 817 27.42 -10.76 -35.89
CA ASP A 817 26.83 -11.36 -37.11
C ASP A 817 26.99 -12.87 -37.12
N PHE A 818 28.16 -13.37 -36.74
CA PHE A 818 28.38 -14.81 -36.56
C PHE A 818 27.44 -15.39 -35.52
N LEU A 819 27.37 -14.79 -34.32
CA LEU A 819 26.48 -15.24 -33.23
C LEU A 819 25.00 -15.16 -33.60
N GLY A 820 24.61 -14.21 -34.45
CA GLY A 820 23.24 -14.07 -34.99
C GLY A 820 22.87 -15.12 -36.03
N SER A 821 23.88 -15.81 -36.62
CA SER A 821 23.66 -16.86 -37.63
C SER A 821 23.81 -18.28 -37.08
N VAL A 822 24.32 -18.45 -35.87
CA VAL A 822 24.63 -19.77 -35.28
C VAL A 822 23.35 -20.51 -34.89
N THR A 823 23.36 -21.81 -35.22
CA THR A 823 22.36 -22.78 -34.72
C THR A 823 23.09 -23.89 -33.97
N LEU A 824 22.57 -24.29 -32.82
CA LEU A 824 23.11 -25.38 -31.99
C LEU A 824 22.06 -26.47 -31.74
N VAL A 825 21.13 -26.66 -32.70
CA VAL A 825 20.01 -27.59 -32.55
C VAL A 825 20.48 -29.05 -32.35
N ASP A 826 21.59 -29.40 -32.94
CA ASP A 826 22.15 -30.78 -32.85
C ASP A 826 22.95 -31.00 -31.55
N VAL A 827 23.31 -29.95 -30.83
CA VAL A 827 24.16 -29.99 -29.62
C VAL A 827 23.35 -29.79 -28.36
N LEU A 828 22.39 -28.89 -28.43
CA LEU A 828 21.57 -28.52 -27.26
C LEU A 828 20.48 -29.56 -26.99
N PRO A 829 20.09 -29.72 -25.72
CA PRO A 829 18.98 -30.61 -25.37
C PRO A 829 17.65 -30.12 -25.96
N PRO A 830 16.65 -31.01 -26.10
CA PRO A 830 15.33 -30.63 -26.61
C PRO A 830 14.69 -29.56 -25.71
N VAL A 831 14.01 -28.64 -26.36
CA VAL A 831 13.35 -27.51 -25.65
C VAL A 831 12.28 -28.03 -24.70
N PRO A 832 12.38 -27.75 -23.39
CA PRO A 832 11.36 -28.18 -22.45
C PRO A 832 10.06 -27.36 -22.61
N PRO A 833 8.90 -27.92 -22.22
CA PRO A 833 7.64 -27.17 -22.24
C PRO A 833 7.71 -25.96 -21.29
N LEU A 834 7.11 -24.85 -21.70
CA LEU A 834 7.09 -23.62 -20.90
C LEU A 834 6.27 -23.84 -19.62
N SER A 835 6.86 -23.59 -18.48
CA SER A 835 6.22 -23.67 -17.16
C SER A 835 6.40 -22.37 -16.38
N PRO A 836 5.65 -21.31 -16.73
CA PRO A 836 5.80 -20.01 -16.09
C PRO A 836 5.38 -20.05 -14.63
N ARG A 837 6.16 -19.40 -13.75
CA ARG A 837 5.91 -19.35 -12.32
C ARG A 837 5.09 -18.14 -11.96
N ARG A 838 3.80 -18.36 -11.66
CA ARG A 838 2.89 -17.34 -11.14
C ARG A 838 3.13 -17.07 -9.66
N PHE A 839 2.70 -15.89 -9.20
CA PHE A 839 2.56 -15.66 -7.78
C PHE A 839 1.42 -16.52 -7.22
N VAL A 840 1.69 -17.25 -6.16
CA VAL A 840 0.72 -18.13 -5.50
C VAL A 840 0.41 -17.57 -4.11
N TRP A 841 -0.87 -17.39 -3.83
CA TRP A 841 -1.34 -16.90 -2.53
C TRP A 841 -1.12 -17.97 -1.45
N SER A 842 -0.57 -17.52 -0.32
CA SER A 842 -0.49 -18.27 0.93
C SER A 842 -1.19 -17.48 2.02
N ASP A 843 -1.51 -18.11 3.15
CA ASP A 843 -2.09 -17.42 4.29
C ASP A 843 -1.22 -16.23 4.74
N ALA A 844 0.09 -16.42 4.77
CA ALA A 844 1.04 -15.35 5.09
C ALA A 844 0.97 -14.18 4.11
N SER A 845 0.80 -14.44 2.81
CA SER A 845 0.68 -13.38 1.81
C SER A 845 -0.67 -12.65 1.87
N ILE A 846 -1.75 -13.34 2.24
CA ILE A 846 -3.06 -12.72 2.48
C ILE A 846 -2.98 -11.81 3.71
N VAL A 847 -2.46 -12.32 4.84
CA VAL A 847 -2.26 -11.51 6.07
C VAL A 847 -1.38 -10.28 5.77
N TRP A 848 -0.31 -10.46 5.00
CA TRP A 848 0.55 -9.35 4.61
C TRP A 848 -0.21 -8.30 3.78
N LEU A 849 -1.00 -8.70 2.77
CA LEU A 849 -1.73 -7.75 1.93
C LEU A 849 -2.83 -7.04 2.73
N THR A 850 -3.59 -7.77 3.55
CA THR A 850 -4.58 -7.19 4.46
C THR A 850 -3.92 -6.15 5.40
N SER A 851 -2.74 -6.48 5.94
CA SER A 851 -1.97 -5.55 6.79
C SER A 851 -1.46 -4.33 6.01
N LEU A 852 -1.09 -4.49 4.74
CA LEU A 852 -0.68 -3.37 3.88
C LEU A 852 -1.86 -2.43 3.60
N ILE A 853 -2.99 -2.96 3.17
CA ILE A 853 -4.19 -2.18 2.86
C ILE A 853 -4.63 -1.38 4.10
N TRP A 854 -4.84 -2.07 5.21
CA TRP A 854 -5.24 -1.40 6.44
C TRP A 854 -4.16 -0.49 7.01
N GLY A 855 -2.87 -0.79 6.74
CA GLY A 855 -1.76 0.07 7.13
C GLY A 855 -1.80 1.43 6.43
N GLU A 856 -2.02 1.45 5.12
CA GLU A 856 -2.17 2.69 4.33
C GLU A 856 -3.39 3.50 4.79
N ILE A 857 -4.54 2.84 4.98
CA ILE A 857 -5.78 3.48 5.44
C ILE A 857 -5.62 4.03 6.87
N PHE A 858 -5.10 3.22 7.79
CA PHE A 858 -4.94 3.58 9.20
C PHE A 858 -3.99 4.76 9.39
N VAL A 859 -2.83 4.75 8.73
CA VAL A 859 -1.84 5.82 8.86
C VAL A 859 -2.41 7.18 8.41
N ARG A 860 -3.21 7.21 7.35
CA ARG A 860 -3.91 8.42 6.92
C ARG A 860 -4.97 8.88 7.94
N GLY A 861 -5.66 7.93 8.57
CA GLY A 861 -6.64 8.21 9.62
C GLY A 861 -6.06 8.47 11.01
N MET A 862 -4.71 8.51 11.16
CA MET A 862 -4.00 8.76 12.41
C MET A 862 -3.67 10.26 12.65
N THR A 863 -4.20 11.15 11.85
CA THR A 863 -4.07 12.59 12.09
C THR A 863 -4.69 12.98 13.45
N PRO A 864 -4.33 14.10 14.07
CA PRO A 864 -4.87 14.51 15.38
C PRO A 864 -6.40 14.52 15.46
N LEU A 865 -7.06 14.80 14.33
CA LEU A 865 -8.52 14.79 14.18
C LEU A 865 -9.01 13.57 13.37
N GLY A 866 -8.19 12.54 13.24
CA GLY A 866 -8.51 11.33 12.47
C GLY A 866 -9.35 10.33 13.26
N VAL A 867 -10.04 9.48 12.53
CA VAL A 867 -10.98 8.48 13.05
C VAL A 867 -10.31 7.53 14.04
N TRP A 868 -9.10 7.06 13.73
CA TRP A 868 -8.37 6.08 14.54
C TRP A 868 -7.33 6.71 15.48
N ASN A 869 -7.29 8.03 15.57
CA ASN A 869 -6.35 8.71 16.45
C ASN A 869 -6.48 8.21 17.89
N SER A 870 -5.34 7.88 18.50
CA SER A 870 -5.23 7.38 19.87
C SER A 870 -5.95 6.03 20.11
N THR A 871 -6.13 5.20 19.08
CA THR A 871 -6.56 3.81 19.24
C THR A 871 -5.39 2.83 19.03
N ASN A 872 -5.42 1.70 19.74
CA ASN A 872 -4.41 0.64 19.64
C ASN A 872 -4.95 -0.52 18.80
N ILE A 873 -4.22 -0.85 17.76
CA ILE A 873 -4.56 -1.94 16.83
C ILE A 873 -3.70 -3.18 17.09
N ARG A 874 -4.07 -4.33 16.52
CA ARG A 874 -3.40 -5.62 16.74
C ARG A 874 -2.94 -6.33 15.48
N LEU A 875 -3.54 -5.99 14.33
CA LEU A 875 -3.24 -6.67 13.06
C LEU A 875 -1.81 -6.43 12.60
N PHE A 876 -1.28 -5.22 12.78
CA PHE A 876 0.06 -4.82 12.35
C PHE A 876 0.64 -3.79 13.31
N TYR A 877 1.96 -3.62 13.22
CA TYR A 877 2.69 -2.68 14.06
C TYR A 877 3.06 -1.41 13.30
N VAL A 878 2.72 -0.25 13.86
CA VAL A 878 3.09 1.06 13.30
C VAL A 878 4.27 1.63 14.06
N LYS A 879 5.42 1.78 13.40
CA LYS A 879 6.57 2.50 13.95
C LYS A 879 6.36 4.01 13.75
N HIS A 880 6.12 4.73 14.82
CA HIS A 880 6.13 6.19 14.80
C HIS A 880 7.58 6.68 14.83
N SER A 881 7.99 7.50 13.85
CA SER A 881 9.27 8.21 13.98
C SER A 881 9.16 9.26 15.10
N GLN A 882 10.17 9.36 15.95
CA GLN A 882 10.17 10.34 17.07
C GLN A 882 9.95 11.78 16.60
N ASN A 883 10.29 12.12 15.37
CA ASN A 883 10.04 13.44 14.77
C ASN A 883 8.55 13.71 14.51
N GLN A 884 7.74 12.70 14.18
CA GLN A 884 6.29 12.88 14.03
C GLN A 884 5.61 13.10 15.40
N GLN A 885 6.08 12.43 16.44
CA GLN A 885 5.54 12.62 17.78
C GLN A 885 5.80 14.06 18.30
N ARG A 886 6.96 14.64 18.00
CA ARG A 886 7.24 16.06 18.35
C ARG A 886 6.36 17.03 17.57
N GLN A 887 6.19 16.82 16.24
CA GLN A 887 5.32 17.66 15.42
C GLN A 887 3.85 17.55 15.84
N ILE A 888 3.36 16.37 16.19
CA ILE A 888 2.00 16.16 16.69
C ILE A 888 1.81 16.89 18.03
N THR A 889 2.77 16.80 18.94
CA THR A 889 2.72 17.48 20.25
C THR A 889 2.81 19.00 20.11
N GLU A 890 3.65 19.51 19.21
CA GLU A 890 3.80 20.94 18.93
C GLU A 890 2.56 21.51 18.23
N THR A 891 1.96 20.76 17.27
CA THR A 891 0.75 21.21 16.56
C THR A 891 -0.46 21.22 17.51
N VAL A 892 -0.61 20.22 18.37
CA VAL A 892 -1.66 20.19 19.38
C VAL A 892 -1.44 21.27 20.43
N SER A 893 -0.21 21.48 20.90
CA SER A 893 0.15 22.58 21.80
C SER A 893 -0.11 23.96 21.18
N SER A 894 0.19 24.17 19.89
CA SER A 894 -0.03 25.43 19.21
C SER A 894 -1.51 25.72 18.96
N VAL A 895 -2.32 24.71 18.67
CA VAL A 895 -3.77 24.84 18.50
C VAL A 895 -4.46 25.08 19.84
N VAL A 896 -4.09 24.36 20.89
CA VAL A 896 -4.60 24.56 22.25
C VAL A 896 -4.06 25.84 22.87
N GLY A 897 -2.80 26.19 22.63
CA GLY A 897 -2.19 27.45 23.05
C GLY A 897 -2.78 28.67 22.34
N GLY A 898 -3.13 28.54 21.06
CA GLY A 898 -3.81 29.59 20.29
C GLY A 898 -5.25 29.85 20.74
N LEU A 899 -5.94 28.82 21.27
CA LEU A 899 -7.27 28.94 21.86
C LEU A 899 -7.24 29.49 23.30
N LEU A 900 -6.21 29.17 24.08
CA LEU A 900 -6.07 29.63 25.49
C LEU A 900 -5.28 30.95 25.61
N GLY A 901 -4.51 31.34 24.61
CA GLY A 901 -3.65 32.54 24.62
C GLY A 901 -4.35 33.86 24.35
N ARG A 902 -5.68 33.88 24.17
CA ARG A 902 -6.45 35.10 23.86
C ARG A 902 -7.15 35.76 25.06
N THR A 903 -6.91 35.31 26.30
CA THR A 903 -7.58 35.84 27.49
C THR A 903 -6.67 36.42 28.58
N ASN A 904 -5.39 36.73 28.30
CA ASN A 904 -4.56 37.45 29.27
C ASN A 904 -3.52 38.35 28.61
N SER A 905 -3.95 39.52 28.17
CA SER A 905 -3.08 40.67 28.00
C SER A 905 -3.85 41.97 28.22
N ASP A 906 -4.07 42.26 29.46
CA ASP A 906 -4.18 43.63 29.96
C ASP A 906 -3.98 43.61 31.46
N THR A 907 -2.84 44.02 31.89
CA THR A 907 -2.44 44.69 33.11
C THR A 907 -1.02 44.29 33.50
N THR A 908 -0.05 45.12 33.17
CA THR A 908 1.05 45.48 34.06
C THR A 908 1.61 46.81 33.64
N VAL A 909 1.26 47.78 34.45
CA VAL A 909 1.83 49.08 34.57
C VAL A 909 3.29 48.99 35.07
N SER A 910 4.09 49.83 34.45
CA SER A 910 5.43 50.27 34.82
C SER A 910 5.76 50.27 36.34
N ARG A 911 6.95 49.80 36.67
CA ARG A 911 7.76 50.47 37.71
C ARG A 911 9.26 50.33 37.41
N ALA A 912 9.85 51.48 37.13
CA ALA A 912 11.29 51.69 37.02
C ALA A 912 11.92 51.88 38.41
N ARG A 913 13.16 51.47 38.53
CA ARG A 913 14.26 51.97 39.34
C ARG A 913 14.07 52.20 40.85
N ALA A 914 14.78 51.49 41.66
CA ALA A 914 15.95 52.01 42.42
C ALA A 914 16.85 50.82 42.76
#